data_3348a084f81dc89ff6bf0ef2c5cdebe1
#
_entry.id   3348a084f81dc89ff6bf0ef2c5cdebe1
#
_cell.length_a   1.000
_cell.length_b   1.000
_cell.length_c   1.000
_cell.angle_alpha   90.00
_cell.angle_beta   90.00
_cell.angle_gamma   90.00
#
_symmetry.space_group_name_H-M   'P 1'
#
loop_
_entity.id
_entity.type
_entity.pdbx_description
1 polymer ?
#
loop_
_entity_poly.entity_id
_entity_poly.type
_entity_poly.pdbx_seq_one_letter_code
_entity_poly.pdbx_strand_id
1 'polypeptide(L)'
;MTYFKNARPVWLTGREKEKNCGVGFICCFNSRELSGNNLVLSIASSGIYRACLNGSFLGHGPARAAHGYFRVDRIAIPSDLLQENNILTIEVISFYVNSFYIVEQPGFLQAELQCDDKVIRFTDADGDFRAHTLKERLQKVQRYSFQRPFIEAFRLEEGFDDWKKGTCGSGEPLCRQEDKQLLERRVPWPDFPVLQINKIIAEGTFDSGKADLPVWQDRSLFEIGDTLHGFPLDELEEKVSLVMDGCVTCTLTSGQSPSSLDDGGLLSEHCFFIADAGRNTTGFIGICLECTQASRVYITFDEVLLNGDVSYNRMSCVNAVSLELKPGKYCLETIQPYTCRYLKPMVLSGSVNIRDIYIRELKNPAVSQASFSACDDSLNRIFEAGRETFAQNAPDLYMDCPSRERAGWLCDSFFTARVEMDLTGNHLVEDNFLENYLLPEQFPYLPEGMIPMCYPSDHPDGVYIANWALWFILELYEYQGRSPQSSLIPALKNRVDGILAFMARYENEDGLLENIPGWVFVEWSKANELTDGVNYPSNMLYSATLLAASRLYKKEEYRQKGLRIRCKIREQSFDGQWFCDHALRADGRLVRQSDATEVCQYYAFFFGTAEQEDYPDLFNRLLEDFGPDRTARGLHPQIWPANAFIGNYLRMELLSRAGRPAQ
;
A
#
# COMPACT_ATOMS: atom_id res chain seq x y z
N MET A 1 -14.77 -3.24 -25.30
CA MET A 1 -14.25 -4.63 -25.47
C MET A 1 -15.05 -5.57 -24.61
N THR A 2 -15.37 -6.76 -25.09
CA THR A 2 -16.03 -7.79 -24.25
C THR A 2 -14.91 -8.65 -23.65
N TYR A 3 -14.70 -8.52 -22.34
CA TYR A 3 -13.64 -9.25 -21.63
C TYR A 3 -13.98 -10.74 -21.44
N PHE A 4 -15.28 -11.03 -21.27
CA PHE A 4 -15.81 -12.37 -21.06
C PHE A 4 -16.90 -12.65 -22.11
N LYS A 5 -16.89 -13.86 -22.69
CA LYS A 5 -17.94 -14.32 -23.62
C LYS A 5 -19.14 -14.89 -22.87
N ASN A 6 -18.88 -15.79 -21.93
CA ASN A 6 -19.89 -16.57 -21.22
C ASN A 6 -19.90 -16.29 -19.70
N ALA A 7 -18.74 -16.02 -19.09
CA ALA A 7 -18.63 -15.90 -17.66
C ALA A 7 -19.51 -14.79 -17.08
N ARG A 8 -20.11 -15.07 -15.92
CA ARG A 8 -20.89 -14.15 -15.11
C ARG A 8 -20.28 -14.03 -13.72
N PRO A 9 -20.42 -12.87 -13.04
CA PRO A 9 -19.97 -12.73 -11.68
C PRO A 9 -20.82 -13.59 -10.74
N VAL A 10 -20.15 -14.38 -9.90
CA VAL A 10 -20.79 -15.33 -8.95
C VAL A 10 -20.17 -15.20 -7.57
N TRP A 11 -20.96 -15.55 -6.54
CA TRP A 11 -20.50 -15.74 -5.17
C TRP A 11 -21.35 -16.79 -4.46
N LEU A 12 -20.91 -17.19 -3.25
CA LEU A 12 -21.72 -18.07 -2.39
C LEU A 12 -23.04 -17.37 -2.05
N THR A 13 -24.16 -18.09 -2.21
CA THR A 13 -25.51 -17.55 -2.03
C THR A 13 -25.72 -16.96 -0.63
N GLY A 14 -26.04 -15.66 -0.55
CA GLY A 14 -26.35 -14.95 0.68
C GLY A 14 -25.12 -14.54 1.51
N ARG A 15 -23.89 -14.74 1.00
CA ARG A 15 -22.64 -14.45 1.71
C ARG A 15 -21.81 -13.32 1.08
N GLU A 16 -22.41 -12.55 0.17
CA GLU A 16 -21.72 -11.53 -0.63
C GLU A 16 -21.14 -10.39 0.22
N LYS A 17 -21.78 -10.13 1.37
CA LYS A 17 -21.40 -9.07 2.32
C LYS A 17 -20.79 -9.61 3.61
N GLU A 18 -20.38 -10.87 3.61
CA GLU A 18 -19.65 -11.41 4.75
C GLU A 18 -18.22 -10.87 4.81
N LYS A 19 -17.83 -10.45 6.02
CA LYS A 19 -16.46 -9.98 6.29
C LYS A 19 -15.49 -11.15 6.25
N ASN A 20 -14.31 -10.93 5.66
CA ASN A 20 -13.19 -11.88 5.60
C ASN A 20 -13.60 -13.27 5.07
N CYS A 21 -14.50 -13.30 4.08
CA CYS A 21 -15.00 -14.54 3.51
C CYS A 21 -14.00 -15.10 2.48
N GLY A 22 -13.44 -16.27 2.77
CA GLY A 22 -12.54 -17.02 1.89
C GLY A 22 -13.30 -18.10 1.12
N VAL A 23 -13.18 -18.10 -0.21
CA VAL A 23 -13.82 -19.05 -1.12
C VAL A 23 -12.82 -19.64 -2.10
N GLY A 24 -12.74 -20.95 -2.16
CA GLY A 24 -12.01 -21.70 -3.17
C GLY A 24 -12.92 -22.10 -4.33
N PHE A 25 -12.57 -21.70 -5.53
CA PHE A 25 -13.27 -22.10 -6.76
C PHE A 25 -12.41 -23.12 -7.52
N ILE A 26 -13.04 -24.20 -8.00
CA ILE A 26 -12.36 -25.27 -8.73
C ILE A 26 -13.11 -25.63 -10.00
N CYS A 27 -12.41 -25.85 -11.08
CA CYS A 27 -12.93 -26.52 -12.27
C CYS A 27 -11.90 -27.48 -12.87
N CYS A 28 -12.37 -28.48 -13.61
CA CYS A 28 -11.54 -29.47 -14.27
C CYS A 28 -11.76 -29.41 -15.78
N PHE A 29 -10.69 -29.66 -16.56
CA PHE A 29 -10.77 -29.80 -18.03
C PHE A 29 -9.75 -30.81 -18.53
N ASN A 30 -10.04 -31.45 -19.66
CA ASN A 30 -9.11 -32.37 -20.31
C ASN A 30 -8.37 -31.64 -21.44
N SER A 31 -7.07 -31.86 -21.59
CA SER A 31 -6.27 -31.23 -22.66
C SER A 31 -6.75 -31.58 -24.08
N ARG A 32 -7.52 -32.67 -24.25
CA ARG A 32 -8.16 -33.01 -25.53
C ARG A 32 -9.29 -32.04 -25.92
N GLU A 33 -9.81 -31.25 -24.98
CA GLU A 33 -10.81 -30.21 -25.26
C GLU A 33 -10.19 -28.95 -25.90
N LEU A 34 -8.87 -28.80 -25.77
CA LEU A 34 -8.13 -27.66 -26.30
C LEU A 34 -7.97 -27.82 -27.80
N SER A 35 -8.38 -26.79 -28.54
CA SER A 35 -8.32 -26.79 -30.00
C SER A 35 -7.22 -25.91 -30.57
N GLY A 36 -6.38 -25.33 -29.69
CA GLY A 36 -5.28 -24.40 -30.06
C GLY A 36 -4.17 -24.40 -29.01
N ASN A 37 -3.26 -23.45 -29.14
CA ASN A 37 -2.07 -23.35 -28.29
C ASN A 37 -2.10 -22.16 -27.32
N ASN A 38 -3.03 -21.22 -27.49
CA ASN A 38 -3.10 -20.02 -26.67
C ASN A 38 -4.21 -20.16 -25.61
N LEU A 39 -3.85 -20.71 -24.45
CA LEU A 39 -4.74 -20.87 -23.32
C LEU A 39 -4.62 -19.67 -22.40
N VAL A 40 -5.72 -18.95 -22.17
CA VAL A 40 -5.77 -17.73 -21.35
C VAL A 40 -6.87 -17.84 -20.30
N LEU A 41 -6.52 -17.55 -19.08
CA LEU A 41 -7.45 -17.37 -17.98
C LEU A 41 -7.71 -15.88 -17.75
N SER A 42 -8.96 -15.44 -17.92
CA SER A 42 -9.40 -14.09 -17.60
C SER A 42 -10.08 -14.08 -16.24
N ILE A 43 -9.71 -13.15 -15.34
CA ILE A 43 -10.25 -13.06 -13.97
C ILE A 43 -10.59 -11.62 -13.63
N ALA A 44 -11.76 -11.40 -13.01
CA ALA A 44 -12.12 -10.20 -12.25
C ALA A 44 -12.70 -10.62 -10.90
N SER A 45 -12.34 -9.91 -9.83
CA SER A 45 -12.86 -10.18 -8.48
C SER A 45 -12.93 -8.90 -7.64
N SER A 46 -13.76 -8.92 -6.60
CA SER A 46 -13.85 -7.82 -5.63
C SER A 46 -12.75 -7.82 -4.58
N GLY A 47 -12.23 -9.00 -4.26
CA GLY A 47 -11.17 -9.20 -3.29
C GLY A 47 -9.87 -9.63 -3.95
N ILE A 48 -8.88 -9.97 -3.13
CA ILE A 48 -7.64 -10.54 -3.64
C ILE A 48 -7.86 -12.01 -4.04
N TYR A 49 -7.18 -12.45 -5.09
CA TYR A 49 -7.24 -13.84 -5.53
C TYR A 49 -5.84 -14.42 -5.76
N ARG A 50 -5.76 -15.75 -5.67
CA ARG A 50 -4.62 -16.56 -6.12
C ARG A 50 -5.13 -17.66 -7.04
N ALA A 51 -4.55 -17.78 -8.24
CA ALA A 51 -4.87 -18.81 -9.20
C ALA A 51 -3.74 -19.84 -9.32
N CYS A 52 -4.10 -21.12 -9.39
CA CYS A 52 -3.16 -22.22 -9.60
C CYS A 52 -3.71 -23.21 -10.64
N LEU A 53 -2.82 -23.83 -11.42
CA LEU A 53 -3.12 -24.95 -12.31
C LEU A 53 -2.32 -26.17 -11.86
N ASN A 54 -3.00 -27.29 -11.61
CA ASN A 54 -2.38 -28.53 -11.16
C ASN A 54 -1.48 -28.36 -9.91
N GLY A 55 -1.86 -27.42 -9.02
CA GLY A 55 -1.09 -27.02 -7.84
C GLY A 55 0.04 -26.02 -8.11
N SER A 56 0.37 -25.73 -9.37
CA SER A 56 1.37 -24.73 -9.74
C SER A 56 0.78 -23.33 -9.73
N PHE A 57 1.46 -22.38 -9.10
CA PHE A 57 1.04 -20.98 -9.03
C PHE A 57 1.01 -20.34 -10.42
N LEU A 58 -0.11 -19.70 -10.78
CA LEU A 58 -0.29 -18.94 -12.03
C LEU A 58 -0.19 -17.43 -11.81
N GLY A 59 -0.73 -16.94 -10.72
CA GLY A 59 -0.74 -15.52 -10.44
C GLY A 59 -1.62 -15.10 -9.29
N HIS A 60 -1.50 -13.82 -8.94
CA HIS A 60 -2.23 -13.16 -7.87
C HIS A 60 -2.73 -11.78 -8.35
N GLY A 61 -3.89 -11.38 -7.91
CA GLY A 61 -4.51 -10.08 -8.26
C GLY A 61 -5.75 -9.80 -7.41
N PRO A 62 -6.61 -8.88 -7.89
CA PRO A 62 -6.47 -8.07 -9.10
C PRO A 62 -5.56 -6.84 -8.89
N ALA A 63 -5.26 -6.11 -9.96
CA ALA A 63 -4.84 -4.72 -9.82
C ALA A 63 -6.00 -3.89 -9.28
N ARG A 64 -5.71 -2.96 -8.37
CA ARG A 64 -6.74 -2.18 -7.66
C ARG A 64 -7.44 -1.18 -8.58
N ALA A 65 -8.74 -1.00 -8.35
CA ALA A 65 -9.59 -0.07 -9.08
C ALA A 65 -10.52 0.69 -8.13
N ALA A 66 -11.11 1.77 -8.64
CA ALA A 66 -12.11 2.58 -7.95
C ALA A 66 -13.36 1.79 -7.55
N HIS A 67 -14.14 2.31 -6.59
CA HIS A 67 -15.43 1.73 -6.20
C HIS A 67 -16.34 1.44 -7.39
N GLY A 68 -16.87 0.22 -7.46
CA GLY A 68 -17.76 -0.23 -8.52
C GLY A 68 -17.06 -0.64 -9.81
N TYR A 69 -15.74 -0.47 -9.92
CA TYR A 69 -14.94 -0.84 -11.08
C TYR A 69 -13.97 -1.98 -10.75
N PHE A 70 -13.69 -2.83 -11.75
CA PHE A 70 -12.89 -4.04 -11.54
C PHE A 70 -11.96 -4.29 -12.72
N ARG A 71 -10.66 -4.45 -12.45
CA ARG A 71 -9.66 -4.76 -13.47
C ARG A 71 -9.74 -6.24 -13.84
N VAL A 72 -9.71 -6.51 -15.13
CA VAL A 72 -9.65 -7.88 -15.66
C VAL A 72 -8.20 -8.25 -15.87
N ASP A 73 -7.75 -9.25 -15.13
CA ASP A 73 -6.45 -9.88 -15.32
C ASP A 73 -6.54 -10.95 -16.40
N ARG A 74 -5.57 -11.03 -17.30
CA ARG A 74 -5.48 -12.05 -18.36
C ARG A 74 -4.17 -12.80 -18.21
N ILE A 75 -4.25 -14.04 -17.74
CA ILE A 75 -3.10 -14.89 -17.43
C ILE A 75 -2.93 -15.90 -18.56
N ALA A 76 -1.83 -15.78 -19.31
CA ALA A 76 -1.44 -16.81 -20.26
C ALA A 76 -0.98 -18.07 -19.49
N ILE A 77 -1.55 -19.22 -19.80
CA ILE A 77 -1.21 -20.48 -19.15
C ILE A 77 -0.08 -21.16 -19.91
N PRO A 78 1.09 -21.39 -19.28
CA PRO A 78 2.21 -22.10 -19.88
C PRO A 78 1.84 -23.55 -20.24
N SER A 79 2.21 -24.00 -21.43
CA SER A 79 1.88 -25.32 -21.92
C SER A 79 2.56 -26.46 -21.15
N ASP A 80 3.69 -26.20 -20.53
CA ASP A 80 4.44 -27.16 -19.71
C ASP A 80 3.75 -27.46 -18.36
N LEU A 81 2.80 -26.63 -17.93
CA LEU A 81 1.95 -26.89 -16.76
C LEU A 81 0.75 -27.81 -17.09
N LEU A 82 0.46 -28.05 -18.38
CA LEU A 82 -0.71 -28.85 -18.76
C LEU A 82 -0.44 -30.35 -18.60
N GLN A 83 -1.45 -31.02 -18.07
CA GLN A 83 -1.55 -32.48 -17.94
C GLN A 83 -2.70 -33.01 -18.82
N GLU A 84 -2.90 -34.32 -18.92
CA GLU A 84 -4.07 -34.86 -19.62
C GLU A 84 -5.37 -34.37 -18.98
N ASN A 85 -5.48 -34.47 -17.65
CA ASN A 85 -6.58 -33.94 -16.85
C ASN A 85 -6.04 -32.79 -16.00
N ASN A 86 -6.63 -31.61 -16.13
CA ASN A 86 -6.17 -30.39 -15.49
C ASN A 86 -7.16 -29.92 -14.43
N ILE A 87 -6.62 -29.42 -13.33
CA ILE A 87 -7.37 -28.83 -12.22
C ILE A 87 -6.97 -27.37 -12.09
N LEU A 88 -7.90 -26.47 -12.36
CA LEU A 88 -7.75 -25.05 -12.15
C LEU A 88 -8.42 -24.65 -10.84
N THR A 89 -7.68 -24.01 -9.95
CA THR A 89 -8.17 -23.49 -8.67
C THR A 89 -7.96 -21.99 -8.57
N ILE A 90 -8.95 -21.30 -8.00
CA ILE A 90 -8.89 -19.85 -7.71
C ILE A 90 -9.36 -19.64 -6.28
N GLU A 91 -8.46 -19.22 -5.38
CA GLU A 91 -8.81 -18.78 -4.04
C GLU A 91 -9.13 -17.29 -4.08
N VAL A 92 -10.23 -16.87 -3.47
CA VAL A 92 -10.64 -15.46 -3.39
C VAL A 92 -10.96 -15.11 -1.95
N ILE A 93 -10.37 -14.02 -1.44
CA ILE A 93 -10.72 -13.48 -0.13
C ILE A 93 -11.43 -12.15 -0.32
N SER A 94 -12.72 -12.12 0.03
CA SER A 94 -13.51 -10.90 0.11
C SER A 94 -13.47 -10.38 1.55
N PHE A 95 -12.91 -9.18 1.74
CA PHE A 95 -12.76 -8.63 3.09
C PHE A 95 -14.03 -7.96 3.60
N TYR A 96 -14.75 -7.25 2.73
CA TYR A 96 -15.97 -6.48 3.03
C TYR A 96 -15.83 -5.64 4.31
N VAL A 97 -14.75 -4.86 4.38
CA VAL A 97 -14.48 -3.85 5.40
C VAL A 97 -13.81 -2.64 4.75
N ASN A 98 -14.03 -1.47 5.33
CA ASN A 98 -13.32 -0.26 4.93
C ASN A 98 -11.83 -0.38 5.21
N SER A 99 -10.99 0.10 4.31
CA SER A 99 -9.53 0.10 4.46
C SER A 99 -8.87 1.13 3.53
N PHE A 100 -7.57 1.38 3.73
CA PHE A 100 -6.75 2.17 2.80
C PHE A 100 -6.14 1.30 1.70
N TYR A 101 -6.28 -0.02 1.81
CA TYR A 101 -5.66 -0.99 0.91
C TYR A 101 -6.61 -1.50 -0.18
N ILE A 102 -7.82 -1.91 0.19
CA ILE A 102 -8.86 -2.46 -0.70
C ILE A 102 -10.18 -1.82 -0.31
N VAL A 103 -10.98 -1.41 -1.31
CA VAL A 103 -12.30 -0.82 -1.10
C VAL A 103 -13.32 -1.85 -0.63
N GLU A 104 -14.27 -1.42 0.21
CA GLU A 104 -15.36 -2.24 0.71
C GLU A 104 -16.38 -2.49 -0.41
N GLN A 105 -16.47 -3.72 -0.87
CA GLN A 105 -17.35 -4.15 -1.95
C GLN A 105 -17.86 -5.56 -1.71
N PRO A 106 -19.10 -5.91 -2.17
CA PRO A 106 -19.61 -7.28 -2.10
C PRO A 106 -18.71 -8.26 -2.83
N GLY A 107 -18.59 -9.47 -2.27
CA GLY A 107 -17.78 -10.55 -2.81
C GLY A 107 -18.26 -11.04 -4.17
N PHE A 108 -17.36 -11.21 -5.13
CA PHE A 108 -17.61 -11.93 -6.38
C PHE A 108 -16.32 -12.45 -7.02
N LEU A 109 -16.49 -13.46 -7.86
CA LEU A 109 -15.53 -13.92 -8.86
C LEU A 109 -16.20 -13.96 -10.23
N GLN A 110 -15.53 -13.49 -11.27
CA GLN A 110 -15.87 -13.73 -12.67
C GLN A 110 -14.63 -14.24 -13.38
N ALA A 111 -14.65 -15.47 -13.87
CA ALA A 111 -13.50 -16.13 -14.47
C ALA A 111 -13.90 -16.93 -15.70
N GLU A 112 -13.05 -16.88 -16.73
CA GLU A 112 -13.25 -17.59 -17.99
C GLU A 112 -11.92 -18.12 -18.52
N LEU A 113 -11.88 -19.42 -18.79
CA LEU A 113 -10.76 -20.08 -19.44
C LEU A 113 -11.06 -20.20 -20.93
N GLN A 114 -10.20 -19.61 -21.76
CA GLN A 114 -10.33 -19.61 -23.22
C GLN A 114 -9.11 -20.28 -23.87
N CYS A 115 -9.34 -21.08 -24.87
CA CYS A 115 -8.30 -21.60 -25.78
C CYS A 115 -8.53 -20.97 -27.16
N ASP A 116 -7.67 -20.05 -27.57
CA ASP A 116 -7.89 -19.16 -28.72
C ASP A 116 -9.28 -18.48 -28.60
N ASP A 117 -10.19 -18.71 -29.53
CA ASP A 117 -11.54 -18.14 -29.51
C ASP A 117 -12.60 -19.01 -28.80
N LYS A 118 -12.25 -20.22 -28.36
CA LYS A 118 -13.18 -21.15 -27.73
C LYS A 118 -13.17 -21.02 -26.21
N VAL A 119 -14.34 -20.81 -25.60
CA VAL A 119 -14.51 -20.89 -24.14
C VAL A 119 -14.47 -22.37 -23.72
N ILE A 120 -13.58 -22.68 -22.78
CA ILE A 120 -13.39 -24.03 -22.24
C ILE A 120 -14.14 -24.18 -20.91
N ARG A 121 -13.99 -23.20 -19.98
CA ARG A 121 -14.67 -23.17 -18.68
C ARG A 121 -15.01 -21.73 -18.31
N PHE A 122 -16.13 -21.54 -17.59
CA PHE A 122 -16.57 -20.22 -17.17
C PHE A 122 -17.37 -20.27 -15.85
N THR A 123 -17.37 -19.15 -15.13
CA THR A 123 -18.21 -18.96 -13.93
C THR A 123 -19.63 -18.55 -14.31
N ASP A 124 -20.61 -19.25 -13.75
CA ASP A 124 -22.02 -18.88 -13.68
C ASP A 124 -22.64 -19.64 -12.49
N ALA A 125 -23.89 -19.34 -12.11
CA ALA A 125 -24.60 -20.07 -11.08
C ALA A 125 -24.65 -21.60 -11.38
N ASP A 126 -24.91 -21.94 -12.64
CA ASP A 126 -24.89 -23.31 -13.17
C ASP A 126 -23.66 -23.58 -14.04
N GLY A 127 -22.58 -22.81 -13.85
CA GLY A 127 -21.36 -22.90 -14.65
C GLY A 127 -20.46 -24.09 -14.29
N ASP A 128 -19.23 -24.03 -14.82
CA ASP A 128 -18.26 -25.12 -14.69
C ASP A 128 -17.52 -25.13 -13.34
N PHE A 129 -17.49 -24.01 -12.64
CA PHE A 129 -16.79 -23.89 -11.37
C PHE A 129 -17.65 -24.38 -10.20
N ARG A 130 -17.02 -25.07 -9.27
CA ARG A 130 -17.58 -25.41 -7.95
C ARG A 130 -16.92 -24.57 -6.89
N ALA A 131 -17.66 -24.13 -5.88
CA ALA A 131 -17.16 -23.27 -4.82
C ALA A 131 -17.15 -24.00 -3.47
N HIS A 132 -16.16 -23.68 -2.66
CA HIS A 132 -15.95 -24.21 -1.31
C HIS A 132 -15.52 -23.11 -0.37
N THR A 133 -16.14 -23.01 0.80
CA THR A 133 -15.61 -22.15 1.87
C THR A 133 -14.24 -22.67 2.32
N LEU A 134 -13.26 -21.79 2.41
CA LEU A 134 -11.91 -22.11 2.93
C LEU A 134 -11.96 -22.19 4.45
N LYS A 135 -12.36 -23.35 4.98
CA LYS A 135 -12.59 -23.59 6.41
C LYS A 135 -11.31 -23.62 7.24
N GLU A 136 -10.19 -23.92 6.59
CA GLU A 136 -8.85 -23.87 7.17
C GLU A 136 -8.41 -22.46 7.53
N ARG A 137 -9.00 -21.45 6.89
CA ARG A 137 -8.75 -20.04 7.17
C ARG A 137 -9.79 -19.53 8.16
N LEU A 138 -9.35 -19.09 9.34
CA LEU A 138 -10.25 -18.50 10.32
C LEU A 138 -10.83 -17.19 9.81
N GLN A 139 -12.16 -17.08 9.83
CA GLN A 139 -12.87 -15.91 9.32
C GLN A 139 -12.92 -14.77 10.34
N LYS A 140 -13.27 -15.08 11.60
CA LYS A 140 -13.46 -14.09 12.67
C LYS A 140 -12.14 -13.85 13.40
N VAL A 141 -11.30 -13.03 12.78
CA VAL A 141 -9.99 -12.64 13.31
C VAL A 141 -9.88 -11.12 13.40
N GLN A 142 -8.94 -10.62 14.18
CA GLN A 142 -8.69 -9.18 14.29
C GLN A 142 -8.15 -8.60 12.99
N ARG A 143 -8.28 -7.29 12.82
CA ARG A 143 -7.64 -6.60 11.69
C ARG A 143 -6.12 -6.61 11.85
N TYR A 144 -5.42 -6.55 10.71
CA TYR A 144 -3.97 -6.38 10.68
C TYR A 144 -3.56 -5.00 11.22
N SER A 145 -4.29 -3.97 10.83
CA SER A 145 -4.21 -2.60 11.33
C SER A 145 -5.53 -1.86 11.05
N PHE A 146 -5.68 -0.65 11.56
CA PHE A 146 -6.87 0.15 11.20
C PHE A 146 -6.90 0.53 9.71
N GLN A 147 -5.77 0.47 9.01
CA GLN A 147 -5.63 0.81 7.58
C GLN A 147 -5.74 -0.40 6.66
N ARG A 148 -5.47 -1.61 7.17
CA ARG A 148 -5.54 -2.86 6.38
C ARG A 148 -6.62 -3.82 6.92
N PRO A 149 -7.08 -4.77 6.08
CA PRO A 149 -8.10 -5.73 6.51
C PRO A 149 -7.63 -6.64 7.66
N PHE A 150 -7.82 -7.93 7.56
CA PHE A 150 -7.63 -8.90 8.63
C PHE A 150 -6.23 -9.52 8.59
N ILE A 151 -5.75 -10.00 9.75
CA ILE A 151 -4.60 -10.92 9.82
C ILE A 151 -4.95 -12.25 9.14
N GLU A 152 -3.94 -13.08 8.92
CA GLU A 152 -4.15 -14.46 8.49
C GLU A 152 -3.94 -15.42 9.66
N ALA A 153 -4.96 -16.24 9.91
CA ALA A 153 -4.94 -17.29 10.92
C ALA A 153 -5.53 -18.57 10.33
N PHE A 154 -4.88 -19.68 10.60
CA PHE A 154 -5.22 -20.97 10.00
C PHE A 154 -5.39 -22.06 11.06
N ARG A 155 -6.37 -22.92 10.84
CA ARG A 155 -6.57 -24.17 11.56
C ARG A 155 -6.40 -25.31 10.59
N LEU A 156 -5.31 -26.06 10.71
CA LEU A 156 -4.89 -27.05 9.73
C LEU A 156 -5.03 -28.47 10.27
N GLU A 157 -5.62 -29.31 9.46
CA GLU A 157 -5.69 -30.75 9.66
C GLU A 157 -5.41 -31.46 8.33
N GLU A 158 -5.07 -32.74 8.39
CA GLU A 158 -4.82 -33.53 7.18
C GLU A 158 -6.01 -33.46 6.23
N GLY A 159 -5.74 -33.21 4.95
CA GLY A 159 -6.77 -33.07 3.92
C GLY A 159 -7.42 -31.68 3.84
N PHE A 160 -6.94 -30.67 4.55
CA PHE A 160 -7.47 -29.31 4.50
C PHE A 160 -7.51 -28.71 3.07
N ASP A 161 -6.62 -29.18 2.20
CA ASP A 161 -6.48 -28.75 0.80
C ASP A 161 -7.04 -29.74 -0.23
N ASP A 162 -7.77 -30.79 0.22
CA ASP A 162 -8.28 -31.86 -0.67
C ASP A 162 -9.23 -31.32 -1.75
N TRP A 163 -9.92 -30.21 -1.47
CA TRP A 163 -10.74 -29.54 -2.47
C TRP A 163 -9.93 -29.11 -3.70
N LYS A 164 -8.65 -28.83 -3.56
CA LYS A 164 -7.73 -28.48 -4.67
C LYS A 164 -7.35 -29.67 -5.55
N LYS A 165 -7.62 -30.89 -5.09
CA LYS A 165 -7.26 -32.15 -5.78
C LYS A 165 -8.41 -32.69 -6.64
N GLY A 166 -9.51 -31.95 -6.76
CA GLY A 166 -10.67 -32.37 -7.54
C GLY A 166 -11.50 -33.55 -6.92
N THR A 167 -11.21 -33.91 -5.68
CA THR A 167 -11.91 -35.02 -4.96
C THR A 167 -13.12 -34.52 -4.20
N CYS A 168 -13.42 -33.25 -4.22
CA CYS A 168 -14.53 -32.64 -3.50
C CYS A 168 -15.88 -32.95 -4.16
N GLY A 169 -16.86 -33.28 -3.34
CA GLY A 169 -18.25 -33.51 -3.72
C GLY A 169 -18.95 -32.31 -4.37
N SER A 170 -20.28 -32.26 -4.33
CA SER A 170 -21.04 -31.10 -4.82
C SER A 170 -20.59 -29.81 -4.09
N GLY A 171 -20.13 -28.80 -4.84
CA GLY A 171 -19.77 -27.50 -4.28
C GLY A 171 -20.95 -26.81 -3.58
N GLU A 172 -20.66 -25.76 -2.84
CA GLU A 172 -21.67 -24.92 -2.21
C GLU A 172 -22.43 -24.11 -3.29
N PRO A 173 -23.71 -23.76 -3.05
CA PRO A 173 -24.54 -23.06 -4.03
C PRO A 173 -23.98 -21.69 -4.38
N LEU A 174 -23.86 -21.42 -5.68
CA LEU A 174 -23.50 -20.14 -6.22
C LEU A 174 -24.73 -19.36 -6.66
N CYS A 175 -24.73 -18.05 -6.48
CA CYS A 175 -25.68 -17.14 -7.10
C CYS A 175 -24.97 -16.17 -8.03
N ARG A 176 -25.66 -15.82 -9.12
CA ARG A 176 -25.19 -14.78 -10.03
C ARG A 176 -25.32 -13.42 -9.35
N GLN A 177 -24.27 -12.63 -9.47
CA GLN A 177 -24.22 -11.23 -9.04
C GLN A 177 -24.62 -10.31 -10.18
N GLU A 178 -24.87 -9.03 -9.87
CA GLU A 178 -25.06 -7.99 -10.89
C GLU A 178 -23.84 -7.85 -11.80
N ASP A 179 -24.06 -7.47 -13.05
CA ASP A 179 -22.99 -7.20 -14.01
C ASP A 179 -22.05 -6.12 -13.46
N LYS A 180 -20.75 -6.26 -13.73
CA LYS A 180 -19.71 -5.41 -13.18
C LYS A 180 -19.17 -4.42 -14.21
N GLN A 181 -18.76 -3.25 -13.75
CA GLN A 181 -18.01 -2.29 -14.57
C GLN A 181 -16.57 -2.76 -14.71
N LEU A 182 -16.28 -3.42 -15.83
CA LEU A 182 -14.99 -4.05 -16.09
C LEU A 182 -14.04 -3.11 -16.81
N LEU A 183 -12.78 -3.09 -16.38
CA LEU A 183 -11.69 -2.33 -16.96
C LEU A 183 -10.56 -3.27 -17.36
N GLU A 184 -9.79 -2.88 -18.36
CA GLU A 184 -8.55 -3.57 -18.68
C GLU A 184 -7.52 -3.32 -17.57
N ARG A 185 -6.72 -4.35 -17.23
CA ARG A 185 -5.50 -4.16 -16.46
C ARG A 185 -4.50 -3.37 -17.31
N ARG A 186 -4.10 -2.18 -16.88
CA ARG A 186 -3.11 -1.33 -17.57
C ARG A 186 -1.70 -1.53 -17.04
N VAL A 187 -1.59 -1.76 -15.74
CA VAL A 187 -0.29 -1.95 -15.08
C VAL A 187 0.37 -3.26 -15.47
N PRO A 188 1.71 -3.35 -15.46
CA PRO A 188 2.42 -4.58 -15.75
C PRO A 188 1.93 -5.73 -14.86
N TRP A 189 1.97 -6.95 -15.41
CA TRP A 189 1.75 -8.15 -14.61
C TRP A 189 2.90 -8.29 -13.61
N PRO A 190 2.65 -8.40 -12.30
CA PRO A 190 3.71 -8.47 -11.32
C PRO A 190 4.61 -9.69 -11.53
N ASP A 191 5.86 -9.57 -11.14
CA ASP A 191 6.76 -10.68 -11.03
C ASP A 191 6.64 -11.34 -9.65
N PHE A 192 6.77 -12.68 -9.60
CA PHE A 192 6.55 -13.48 -8.41
C PHE A 192 7.73 -14.45 -8.13
N PRO A 193 8.99 -14.00 -8.16
CA PRO A 193 10.10 -14.89 -7.87
C PRO A 193 10.05 -15.37 -6.42
N VAL A 194 10.56 -16.58 -6.18
CA VAL A 194 10.63 -17.16 -4.84
C VAL A 194 11.98 -16.89 -4.24
N LEU A 195 12.00 -16.21 -3.10
CA LEU A 195 13.19 -15.99 -2.26
C LEU A 195 13.21 -17.02 -1.14
N GLN A 196 14.11 -17.98 -1.20
CA GLN A 196 14.33 -18.97 -0.15
C GLN A 196 15.05 -18.36 1.05
N ILE A 197 14.62 -18.74 2.26
CA ILE A 197 15.15 -18.20 3.52
C ILE A 197 15.72 -19.34 4.35
N ASN A 198 17.02 -19.58 4.20
CA ASN A 198 17.71 -20.67 4.89
C ASN A 198 18.55 -20.20 6.08
N LYS A 199 18.83 -18.89 6.17
CA LYS A 199 19.76 -18.34 7.18
C LYS A 199 19.04 -18.07 8.49
N ILE A 200 19.41 -18.79 9.56
CA ILE A 200 18.99 -18.51 10.93
C ILE A 200 20.08 -17.65 11.60
N ILE A 201 19.70 -16.51 12.16
CA ILE A 201 20.61 -15.53 12.77
C ILE A 201 20.55 -15.50 14.29
N ALA A 202 19.47 -16.00 14.88
CA ALA A 202 19.28 -16.07 16.32
C ALA A 202 18.31 -17.19 16.69
N GLU A 203 18.47 -17.71 17.91
CA GLU A 203 17.54 -18.67 18.53
C GLU A 203 17.26 -18.23 19.96
N GLY A 204 16.12 -18.66 20.52
CA GLY A 204 15.79 -18.28 21.87
C GLY A 204 14.56 -18.96 22.44
N THR A 205 14.24 -18.52 23.66
CA THR A 205 13.03 -18.93 24.38
C THR A 205 12.22 -17.72 24.81
N PHE A 206 10.94 -17.92 24.98
CA PHE A 206 10.03 -16.91 25.51
C PHE A 206 9.14 -17.50 26.60
N ASP A 207 8.64 -16.62 27.47
CA ASP A 207 7.64 -16.94 28.48
C ASP A 207 6.26 -16.50 27.93
N SER A 208 5.20 -17.18 28.32
CA SER A 208 3.83 -16.85 27.92
C SER A 208 2.95 -16.70 29.17
N GLY A 209 1.92 -15.82 29.07
CA GLY A 209 0.96 -15.65 30.17
C GLY A 209 1.35 -14.67 31.25
N LYS A 210 2.29 -13.75 31.02
CA LYS A 210 2.55 -12.62 31.94
C LYS A 210 1.44 -11.59 31.87
N ALA A 211 0.56 -11.64 32.89
CA ALA A 211 -0.63 -10.79 32.98
C ALA A 211 -0.36 -9.31 33.37
N ASP A 212 0.85 -8.97 33.78
CA ASP A 212 1.18 -7.65 34.36
C ASP A 212 1.82 -6.66 33.36
N LEU A 213 1.87 -7.01 32.07
CA LEU A 213 2.35 -6.10 31.03
C LEU A 213 1.23 -5.19 30.57
N PRO A 214 1.51 -3.91 30.27
CA PRO A 214 0.52 -3.04 29.67
C PRO A 214 0.12 -3.60 28.31
N VAL A 215 -1.17 -3.91 28.15
CA VAL A 215 -1.73 -4.38 26.88
C VAL A 215 -1.61 -3.26 25.86
N TRP A 216 -1.03 -3.56 24.70
CA TRP A 216 -0.98 -2.63 23.59
C TRP A 216 -2.41 -2.25 23.16
N GLN A 217 -2.70 -0.95 23.19
CA GLN A 217 -4.01 -0.40 22.80
C GLN A 217 -4.13 -0.38 21.28
N ASP A 218 -4.43 -1.52 20.71
CA ASP A 218 -4.62 -1.69 19.27
C ASP A 218 -5.96 -1.11 18.83
N ARG A 219 -5.92 0.01 18.12
CA ARG A 219 -7.08 0.64 17.48
C ARG A 219 -7.91 -0.35 16.68
N SER A 220 -7.23 -1.22 15.92
CA SER A 220 -7.86 -2.22 15.06
C SER A 220 -8.54 -3.36 15.84
N LEU A 221 -8.38 -3.41 17.15
CA LEU A 221 -9.00 -4.38 18.04
C LEU A 221 -10.08 -3.75 18.93
N PHE A 222 -9.84 -2.54 19.46
CA PHE A 222 -10.69 -1.91 20.47
C PHE A 222 -11.62 -0.82 19.93
N GLU A 223 -11.37 -0.26 18.72
CA GLU A 223 -12.18 0.82 18.12
C GLU A 223 -13.09 0.32 16.98
N ILE A 224 -13.34 -0.99 16.90
CA ILE A 224 -14.27 -1.55 15.89
C ILE A 224 -15.68 -0.99 16.10
N GLY A 225 -16.26 -0.43 15.04
CA GLY A 225 -17.56 0.23 15.06
C GLY A 225 -17.96 0.77 13.69
N ASP A 226 -18.76 1.84 13.68
CA ASP A 226 -19.35 2.41 12.46
C ASP A 226 -18.32 3.06 11.52
N THR A 227 -17.19 3.55 12.06
CA THR A 227 -16.13 4.19 11.29
C THR A 227 -14.93 3.27 11.02
N LEU A 228 -14.84 2.15 11.72
CA LEU A 228 -13.81 1.12 11.53
C LEU A 228 -14.45 -0.26 11.56
N HIS A 229 -14.76 -0.81 10.39
CA HIS A 229 -15.46 -2.08 10.27
C HIS A 229 -14.54 -3.25 10.61
N GLY A 230 -15.07 -4.23 11.32
CA GLY A 230 -14.33 -5.43 11.73
C GLY A 230 -15.24 -6.38 12.49
N PHE A 231 -14.65 -7.35 13.20
CA PHE A 231 -15.35 -8.20 14.15
C PHE A 231 -15.15 -7.68 15.58
N PRO A 232 -16.19 -7.60 16.39
CA PRO A 232 -16.09 -7.27 17.82
C PRO A 232 -15.16 -8.27 18.55
N LEU A 233 -14.50 -7.78 19.61
CA LEU A 233 -13.50 -8.56 20.35
C LEU A 233 -14.03 -9.89 20.91
N ASP A 234 -15.29 -9.94 21.29
CA ASP A 234 -15.96 -11.12 21.86
C ASP A 234 -16.29 -12.16 20.77
N GLU A 235 -16.39 -11.78 19.50
CA GLU A 235 -16.62 -12.68 18.39
C GLU A 235 -15.32 -13.30 17.81
N LEU A 236 -14.15 -12.79 18.16
CA LEU A 236 -12.90 -13.24 17.57
C LEU A 236 -12.53 -14.66 18.00
N GLU A 237 -12.26 -15.50 17.00
CA GLU A 237 -11.75 -16.88 17.18
C GLU A 237 -10.25 -16.88 17.50
N GLU A 238 -9.52 -15.89 17.01
CA GLU A 238 -8.08 -15.74 17.26
C GLU A 238 -7.75 -14.28 17.64
N LYS A 239 -7.02 -14.10 18.74
CA LYS A 239 -6.70 -12.78 19.36
C LYS A 239 -5.18 -12.64 19.48
N VAL A 240 -4.49 -12.56 18.36
CA VAL A 240 -3.02 -12.57 18.28
C VAL A 240 -2.39 -11.49 19.16
N SER A 241 -2.89 -10.25 19.13
CA SER A 241 -2.33 -9.16 19.94
C SER A 241 -2.36 -9.48 21.43
N LEU A 242 -3.48 -10.01 21.94
CA LEU A 242 -3.62 -10.32 23.37
C LEU A 242 -2.71 -11.47 23.79
N VAL A 243 -2.51 -12.46 22.91
CA VAL A 243 -1.58 -13.57 23.18
C VAL A 243 -0.14 -13.07 23.16
N MET A 244 0.22 -12.27 22.16
CA MET A 244 1.57 -11.76 21.98
C MET A 244 2.00 -10.78 23.07
N ASP A 245 1.10 -9.97 23.58
CA ASP A 245 1.37 -9.08 24.72
C ASP A 245 1.75 -9.86 25.98
N GLY A 246 1.25 -11.10 26.11
CA GLY A 246 1.66 -12.03 27.18
C GLY A 246 2.98 -12.77 26.92
N CYS A 247 3.56 -12.65 25.72
CA CYS A 247 4.79 -13.33 25.35
C CYS A 247 6.01 -12.42 25.56
N VAL A 248 6.98 -12.88 26.39
CA VAL A 248 8.21 -12.13 26.66
C VAL A 248 9.41 -12.97 26.34
N THR A 249 10.30 -12.48 25.47
CA THR A 249 11.57 -13.15 25.15
C THR A 249 12.44 -13.23 26.40
N CYS A 250 12.78 -14.46 26.81
CA CYS A 250 13.61 -14.77 27.98
C CYS A 250 15.07 -14.92 27.62
N THR A 251 15.35 -15.62 26.52
CA THR A 251 16.70 -15.78 25.99
C THR A 251 16.72 -15.44 24.51
N LEU A 252 17.76 -14.76 24.08
CA LEU A 252 18.04 -14.47 22.70
C LEU A 252 19.53 -14.64 22.47
N THR A 253 19.90 -15.72 21.80
CA THR A 253 21.28 -16.02 21.46
C THR A 253 21.49 -15.78 19.99
N SER A 254 22.18 -14.71 19.65
CA SER A 254 22.65 -14.50 18.28
C SER A 254 23.81 -15.47 18.02
N GLY A 255 23.66 -16.31 17.00
CA GLY A 255 24.67 -17.32 16.66
C GLY A 255 26.00 -16.67 16.27
N GLN A 256 27.10 -17.17 16.81
CA GLN A 256 28.45 -16.82 16.34
C GLN A 256 28.72 -17.35 14.92
N SER A 257 27.95 -18.34 14.49
CA SER A 257 27.85 -18.81 13.09
C SER A 257 26.38 -19.01 12.76
N PRO A 258 25.87 -18.42 11.66
CA PRO A 258 24.51 -18.67 11.23
C PRO A 258 24.29 -20.16 11.01
N SER A 259 23.26 -20.72 11.62
CA SER A 259 22.78 -22.08 11.30
C SER A 259 21.89 -22.02 10.05
N SER A 260 21.69 -23.16 9.41
CA SER A 260 20.85 -23.31 8.23
C SER A 260 19.60 -24.13 8.55
N LEU A 261 18.48 -23.78 7.95
CA LEU A 261 17.28 -24.64 7.97
C LEU A 261 17.52 -26.02 7.36
N ASP A 262 18.55 -26.16 6.50
CA ASP A 262 18.96 -27.46 5.93
C ASP A 262 19.39 -28.45 7.01
N ASP A 263 19.89 -27.97 8.17
CA ASP A 263 20.27 -28.76 9.31
C ASP A 263 19.10 -29.19 10.23
N GLY A 264 17.91 -28.68 9.92
CA GLY A 264 16.65 -28.94 10.60
C GLY A 264 16.12 -27.76 11.43
N GLY A 265 14.84 -27.48 11.32
CA GLY A 265 14.13 -26.40 12.00
C GLY A 265 13.23 -26.92 13.14
N LEU A 266 13.71 -27.84 13.99
CA LEU A 266 12.94 -28.39 15.10
C LEU A 266 12.79 -27.34 16.20
N LEU A 267 11.54 -26.97 16.49
CA LEU A 267 11.16 -26.09 17.59
C LEU A 267 10.26 -26.81 18.58
N SER A 268 10.61 -26.71 19.85
CA SER A 268 9.78 -27.16 20.97
C SER A 268 8.94 -26.02 21.52
N GLU A 269 8.01 -26.33 22.41
CA GLU A 269 7.20 -25.37 23.13
C GLU A 269 8.07 -24.27 23.76
N HIS A 270 7.63 -23.01 23.63
CA HIS A 270 8.29 -21.80 24.10
C HIS A 270 9.65 -21.50 23.45
N CYS A 271 9.96 -22.15 22.33
CA CYS A 271 11.18 -21.87 21.55
C CYS A 271 10.84 -21.12 20.25
N PHE A 272 11.85 -20.38 19.76
CA PHE A 272 11.82 -19.72 18.47
C PHE A 272 13.20 -19.68 17.83
N PHE A 273 13.24 -19.37 16.55
CA PHE A 273 14.42 -18.84 15.87
C PHE A 273 14.06 -17.58 15.05
N ILE A 274 15.08 -16.82 14.63
CA ILE A 274 14.94 -15.70 13.71
C ILE A 274 15.65 -16.03 12.40
N ALA A 275 14.89 -16.07 11.32
CA ALA A 275 15.39 -16.25 9.97
C ALA A 275 15.55 -14.89 9.26
N ASP A 276 16.64 -14.71 8.48
CA ASP A 276 16.99 -13.49 7.75
C ASP A 276 16.89 -13.71 6.24
N ALA A 277 15.98 -13.05 5.57
CA ALA A 277 15.85 -13.05 4.11
C ALA A 277 17.01 -12.35 3.38
N GLY A 278 17.92 -11.70 4.14
CA GLY A 278 19.06 -10.97 3.59
C GLY A 278 18.73 -9.57 3.07
N ARG A 279 17.46 -9.29 2.77
CA ARG A 279 16.96 -7.97 2.33
C ARG A 279 15.51 -7.80 2.74
N ASN A 280 15.08 -6.54 2.84
CA ASN A 280 13.66 -6.25 2.99
C ASN A 280 12.92 -6.53 1.68
N THR A 281 11.83 -7.28 1.73
CA THR A 281 11.07 -7.64 0.54
C THR A 281 9.58 -7.76 0.84
N THR A 282 8.77 -7.54 -0.19
CA THR A 282 7.31 -7.64 -0.14
C THR A 282 6.85 -8.87 -0.90
N GLY A 283 6.00 -9.67 -0.27
CA GLY A 283 5.46 -10.86 -0.91
C GLY A 283 4.63 -11.72 0.03
N PHE A 284 4.37 -12.94 -0.40
CA PHE A 284 3.59 -13.92 0.31
C PHE A 284 4.53 -14.82 1.11
N ILE A 285 4.29 -14.90 2.42
CA ILE A 285 5.09 -15.75 3.32
C ILE A 285 4.66 -17.19 3.12
N GLY A 286 5.60 -18.04 2.70
CA GLY A 286 5.43 -19.46 2.54
C GLY A 286 6.18 -20.22 3.65
N ILE A 287 5.55 -21.27 4.19
CA ILE A 287 6.15 -22.16 5.17
C ILE A 287 5.72 -23.61 4.93
N CYS A 288 6.68 -24.54 5.00
CA CYS A 288 6.43 -25.97 5.07
C CYS A 288 6.91 -26.51 6.42
N LEU A 289 6.05 -27.22 7.12
CA LEU A 289 6.33 -27.75 8.44
C LEU A 289 5.62 -29.09 8.70
N GLU A 290 6.09 -29.83 9.70
CA GLU A 290 5.46 -31.06 10.17
C GLU A 290 5.38 -31.08 11.69
N CYS A 291 4.33 -31.68 12.23
CA CYS A 291 4.17 -31.92 13.66
C CYS A 291 3.60 -33.32 13.92
N THR A 292 4.02 -33.92 15.04
CA THR A 292 3.53 -35.24 15.47
C THR A 292 2.47 -35.17 16.56
N GLN A 293 2.22 -33.97 17.08
CA GLN A 293 1.18 -33.68 18.09
C GLN A 293 0.52 -32.35 17.74
N ALA A 294 -0.66 -32.09 18.34
CA ALA A 294 -1.31 -30.80 18.19
C ALA A 294 -0.36 -29.69 18.63
N SER A 295 -0.22 -28.67 17.79
CA SER A 295 0.74 -27.60 18.00
C SER A 295 0.14 -26.23 17.63
N ARG A 296 0.58 -25.18 18.33
CA ARG A 296 0.20 -23.80 18.01
C ARG A 296 1.46 -22.99 17.74
N VAL A 297 1.53 -22.35 16.58
CA VAL A 297 2.69 -21.60 16.09
C VAL A 297 2.26 -20.23 15.64
N TYR A 298 3.02 -19.21 16.04
CA TYR A 298 2.95 -17.90 15.41
C TYR A 298 4.18 -17.65 14.57
N ILE A 299 4.01 -17.08 13.39
CA ILE A 299 5.09 -16.59 12.55
C ILE A 299 5.03 -15.07 12.65
N THR A 300 5.86 -14.49 13.51
CA THR A 300 6.00 -13.03 13.57
C THR A 300 7.05 -12.57 12.57
N PHE A 301 6.91 -11.35 12.07
CA PHE A 301 7.79 -10.82 11.04
C PHE A 301 7.96 -9.31 11.16
N ASP A 302 9.11 -8.78 10.72
CA ASP A 302 9.35 -7.35 10.64
C ASP A 302 10.43 -7.01 9.62
N GLU A 303 10.52 -5.75 9.25
CA GLU A 303 11.52 -5.19 8.34
C GLU A 303 12.86 -4.98 9.05
N VAL A 304 12.84 -4.74 10.36
CA VAL A 304 14.01 -4.44 11.20
C VAL A 304 13.95 -5.23 12.50
N LEU A 305 15.09 -5.39 13.16
CA LEU A 305 15.17 -5.94 14.52
C LEU A 305 15.20 -4.79 15.54
N LEU A 306 14.35 -4.85 16.55
CA LEU A 306 14.38 -3.98 17.71
C LEU A 306 15.10 -4.70 18.87
N ASN A 307 16.23 -4.16 19.31
CA ASN A 307 17.09 -4.80 20.33
C ASN A 307 17.49 -6.26 19.97
N GLY A 308 17.65 -6.54 18.68
CA GLY A 308 18.00 -7.86 18.17
C GLY A 308 16.82 -8.82 17.98
N ASP A 309 15.59 -8.43 18.29
CA ASP A 309 14.39 -9.27 18.19
C ASP A 309 13.38 -8.70 17.20
N VAL A 310 12.46 -9.56 16.73
CA VAL A 310 11.34 -9.21 15.83
C VAL A 310 10.19 -8.62 16.65
N SER A 311 9.71 -7.44 16.27
CA SER A 311 8.55 -6.81 16.89
C SER A 311 7.26 -7.19 16.15
N TYR A 312 6.30 -7.80 16.83
CA TYR A 312 5.02 -8.16 16.24
C TYR A 312 4.07 -6.97 16.05
N ASN A 313 4.29 -5.84 16.77
CA ASN A 313 3.36 -4.69 16.80
C ASN A 313 3.99 -3.37 16.34
N ARG A 314 5.13 -3.42 15.66
CA ARG A 314 5.76 -2.20 15.13
C ARG A 314 4.83 -1.49 14.16
N MET A 315 4.82 -0.16 14.22
CA MET A 315 3.98 0.71 13.38
C MET A 315 2.46 0.46 13.54
N SER A 316 2.03 -0.03 14.69
CA SER A 316 0.62 -0.35 14.98
C SER A 316 0.00 -1.37 14.01
N CYS A 317 0.79 -2.35 13.59
CA CYS A 317 0.37 -3.49 12.76
C CYS A 317 0.54 -4.79 13.53
N VAL A 318 -0.32 -5.76 13.29
CA VAL A 318 -0.18 -7.12 13.84
C VAL A 318 0.65 -7.96 12.88
N ASN A 319 1.97 -7.85 12.99
CA ASN A 319 2.93 -8.55 12.13
C ASN A 319 3.05 -10.02 12.52
N ALA A 320 1.97 -10.78 12.38
CA ALA A 320 1.92 -12.20 12.73
C ALA A 320 0.92 -12.98 11.87
N VAL A 321 1.27 -14.23 11.57
CA VAL A 321 0.39 -15.27 11.03
C VAL A 321 0.22 -16.33 12.11
N SER A 322 -1.01 -16.76 12.37
CA SER A 322 -1.35 -17.77 13.39
C SER A 322 -1.62 -19.13 12.74
N LEU A 323 -1.04 -20.19 13.31
CA LEU A 323 -1.23 -21.57 12.87
C LEU A 323 -1.65 -22.45 14.06
N GLU A 324 -2.82 -23.03 13.99
CA GLU A 324 -3.30 -24.11 14.86
C GLU A 324 -3.24 -25.41 14.07
N LEU A 325 -2.43 -26.38 14.51
CA LEU A 325 -2.05 -27.56 13.76
C LEU A 325 -2.50 -28.84 14.47
N LYS A 326 -3.18 -29.74 13.78
CA LYS A 326 -3.25 -31.16 14.15
C LYS A 326 -1.98 -31.89 13.68
N PRO A 327 -1.69 -33.12 14.18
CA PRO A 327 -0.58 -33.91 13.64
C PRO A 327 -0.66 -34.02 12.12
N GLY A 328 0.44 -33.76 11.42
CA GLY A 328 0.47 -33.80 9.95
C GLY A 328 1.65 -33.05 9.33
N LYS A 329 1.63 -32.95 8.00
CA LYS A 329 2.58 -32.19 7.18
C LYS A 329 1.82 -31.13 6.41
N TYR A 330 2.29 -29.90 6.48
CA TYR A 330 1.61 -28.74 5.95
C TYR A 330 2.56 -27.87 5.15
N CYS A 331 2.13 -27.44 3.96
CA CYS A 331 2.74 -26.34 3.22
C CYS A 331 1.64 -25.32 2.94
N LEU A 332 1.87 -24.10 3.38
CA LEU A 332 0.95 -23.00 3.16
C LEU A 332 1.70 -21.74 2.74
N GLU A 333 0.98 -20.87 2.07
CA GLU A 333 1.45 -19.57 1.65
C GLU A 333 0.35 -18.55 1.93
N THR A 334 0.70 -17.40 2.53
CA THR A 334 -0.27 -16.32 2.78
C THR A 334 -0.86 -15.83 1.47
N ILE A 335 -2.10 -15.34 1.49
CA ILE A 335 -2.72 -14.73 0.30
C ILE A 335 -2.58 -13.21 0.30
N GLN A 336 -2.39 -12.59 1.47
CA GLN A 336 -2.04 -11.18 1.57
C GLN A 336 -0.52 -11.01 1.47
N PRO A 337 -0.03 -9.98 0.76
CA PRO A 337 1.38 -9.67 0.76
C PRO A 337 1.76 -8.94 2.05
N TYR A 338 2.89 -9.34 2.61
CA TYR A 338 3.54 -8.72 3.76
C TYR A 338 4.93 -8.24 3.36
N THR A 339 5.48 -7.29 4.12
CA THR A 339 6.83 -6.76 3.90
C THR A 339 7.67 -7.08 5.11
N CYS A 340 8.77 -7.77 4.91
CA CYS A 340 9.68 -8.14 5.98
C CYS A 340 11.08 -8.50 5.45
N ARG A 341 12.04 -8.44 6.34
CA ARG A 341 13.34 -9.07 6.21
C ARG A 341 13.50 -10.24 7.17
N TYR A 342 12.91 -10.13 8.35
CA TYR A 342 13.08 -11.09 9.43
C TYR A 342 11.77 -11.81 9.71
N LEU A 343 11.84 -13.15 9.85
CA LEU A 343 10.73 -13.99 10.25
C LEU A 343 11.12 -14.75 11.53
N LYS A 344 10.20 -14.78 12.49
CA LYS A 344 10.39 -15.44 13.78
C LYS A 344 9.23 -16.42 14.02
N PRO A 345 9.36 -17.69 13.60
CA PRO A 345 8.44 -18.74 14.02
C PRO A 345 8.59 -19.00 15.53
N MET A 346 7.48 -19.02 16.26
CA MET A 346 7.38 -19.20 17.71
C MET A 346 6.39 -20.31 18.01
N VAL A 347 6.78 -21.31 18.81
CA VAL A 347 5.92 -22.41 19.22
C VAL A 347 5.29 -22.12 20.58
N LEU A 348 3.99 -21.82 20.59
CA LEU A 348 3.25 -21.53 21.82
C LEU A 348 2.87 -22.78 22.58
N SER A 349 2.61 -23.89 21.86
CA SER A 349 2.40 -25.21 22.45
C SER A 349 2.76 -26.32 21.46
N GLY A 350 3.16 -27.46 21.96
CA GLY A 350 3.54 -28.62 21.16
C GLY A 350 4.97 -28.56 20.62
N SER A 351 5.18 -29.09 19.42
CA SER A 351 6.46 -29.05 18.73
C SER A 351 6.28 -29.16 17.22
N VAL A 352 7.11 -28.46 16.47
CA VAL A 352 7.08 -28.47 15.00
C VAL A 352 8.48 -28.61 14.43
N ASN A 353 8.58 -29.22 13.27
CA ASN A 353 9.79 -29.22 12.47
C ASN A 353 9.54 -28.41 11.21
N ILE A 354 10.17 -27.25 11.12
CA ILE A 354 10.07 -26.36 9.96
C ILE A 354 11.03 -26.84 8.89
N ARG A 355 10.51 -27.15 7.71
CA ARG A 355 11.26 -27.72 6.59
C ARG A 355 11.67 -26.69 5.56
N ASP A 356 10.83 -25.66 5.39
CA ASP A 356 11.07 -24.62 4.40
C ASP A 356 10.41 -23.31 4.83
N ILE A 357 11.08 -22.18 4.57
CA ILE A 357 10.53 -20.83 4.68
C ILE A 357 10.95 -20.07 3.44
N TYR A 358 9.99 -19.40 2.81
CA TYR A 358 10.26 -18.57 1.65
C TYR A 358 9.34 -17.36 1.59
N ILE A 359 9.68 -16.39 0.75
CA ILE A 359 8.79 -15.31 0.34
C ILE A 359 8.64 -15.38 -1.18
N ARG A 360 7.41 -15.54 -1.65
CA ARG A 360 7.08 -15.32 -3.05
C ARG A 360 6.91 -13.81 -3.22
N GLU A 361 7.85 -13.16 -3.86
CA GLU A 361 7.87 -11.70 -3.99
C GLU A 361 6.69 -11.20 -4.85
N LEU A 362 6.27 -9.99 -4.56
CA LEU A 362 5.27 -9.23 -5.34
C LEU A 362 5.88 -7.90 -5.71
N LYS A 363 6.30 -7.74 -6.97
CA LYS A 363 6.98 -6.53 -7.43
C LYS A 363 6.72 -6.20 -8.89
N ASN A 364 6.90 -4.93 -9.24
CA ASN A 364 6.81 -4.44 -10.60
C ASN A 364 8.05 -4.91 -11.42
N PRO A 365 7.89 -5.74 -12.44
CA PRO A 365 9.02 -6.27 -13.20
C PRO A 365 9.65 -5.24 -14.15
N ALA A 366 8.94 -4.17 -14.49
CA ALA A 366 9.40 -3.20 -15.49
C ALA A 366 10.69 -2.49 -15.08
N VAL A 367 10.97 -2.42 -13.77
CA VAL A 367 12.23 -1.82 -13.24
C VAL A 367 13.49 -2.60 -13.65
N SER A 368 13.37 -3.83 -14.12
CA SER A 368 14.50 -4.63 -14.58
C SER A 368 15.18 -4.05 -15.83
N GLN A 369 14.52 -3.15 -16.53
CA GLN A 369 15.07 -2.46 -17.71
C GLN A 369 15.99 -1.29 -17.35
N ALA A 370 15.88 -0.74 -16.13
CA ALA A 370 16.72 0.35 -15.68
C ALA A 370 18.09 -0.15 -15.22
N SER A 371 19.14 0.53 -15.64
CA SER A 371 20.50 0.27 -15.19
C SER A 371 21.25 1.56 -14.93
N PHE A 372 22.10 1.55 -13.91
CA PHE A 372 22.96 2.68 -13.55
C PHE A 372 24.33 2.16 -13.16
N SER A 373 25.37 2.89 -13.54
CA SER A 373 26.75 2.58 -13.18
C SER A 373 27.55 3.87 -12.97
N ALA A 374 28.14 3.97 -11.80
CA ALA A 374 29.04 5.05 -11.42
C ALA A 374 30.34 4.49 -10.84
N CYS A 375 31.40 5.30 -10.82
CA CYS A 375 32.67 4.92 -10.17
C CYS A 375 32.56 4.87 -8.62
N ASP A 376 31.55 5.54 -8.06
CA ASP A 376 31.25 5.49 -6.62
C ASP A 376 30.22 4.37 -6.33
N ASP A 377 30.65 3.35 -5.62
CA ASP A 377 29.80 2.24 -5.22
C ASP A 377 28.62 2.67 -4.33
N SER A 378 28.71 3.77 -3.62
CA SER A 378 27.61 4.30 -2.81
C SER A 378 26.44 4.74 -3.69
N LEU A 379 26.73 5.38 -4.82
CA LEU A 379 25.70 5.80 -5.80
C LEU A 379 25.03 4.58 -6.45
N ASN A 380 25.83 3.55 -6.79
CA ASN A 380 25.29 2.29 -7.32
C ASN A 380 24.33 1.63 -6.33
N ARG A 381 24.70 1.56 -5.04
CA ARG A 381 23.84 0.99 -3.97
C ARG A 381 22.58 1.82 -3.73
N ILE A 382 22.68 3.15 -3.77
CA ILE A 382 21.51 4.05 -3.62
C ILE A 382 20.53 3.85 -4.78
N PHE A 383 21.04 3.75 -6.01
CA PHE A 383 20.21 3.48 -7.19
C PHE A 383 19.49 2.13 -7.06
N GLU A 384 20.20 1.06 -6.70
CA GLU A 384 19.61 -0.27 -6.53
C GLU A 384 18.55 -0.28 -5.41
N ALA A 385 18.82 0.39 -4.28
CA ALA A 385 17.84 0.53 -3.21
C ALA A 385 16.59 1.29 -3.66
N GLY A 386 16.76 2.37 -4.41
CA GLY A 386 15.65 3.15 -5.00
C GLY A 386 14.83 2.32 -5.99
N ARG A 387 15.50 1.59 -6.88
CA ARG A 387 14.86 0.70 -7.86
C ARG A 387 14.04 -0.41 -7.20
N GLU A 388 14.60 -1.10 -6.20
CA GLU A 388 13.88 -2.13 -5.44
C GLU A 388 12.73 -1.52 -4.62
N THR A 389 12.90 -0.33 -4.04
CA THR A 389 11.84 0.38 -3.33
C THR A 389 10.67 0.69 -4.26
N PHE A 390 10.94 1.24 -5.44
CA PHE A 390 9.91 1.50 -6.44
C PHE A 390 9.21 0.20 -6.89
N ALA A 391 9.96 -0.86 -7.16
CA ALA A 391 9.40 -2.15 -7.58
C ALA A 391 8.37 -2.70 -6.59
N GLN A 392 8.62 -2.54 -5.29
CA GLN A 392 7.75 -3.03 -4.22
C GLN A 392 6.59 -2.08 -3.91
N ASN A 393 6.78 -0.76 -4.12
CA ASN A 393 5.77 0.27 -3.84
C ASN A 393 4.87 0.60 -5.03
N ALA A 394 5.20 0.16 -6.24
CA ALA A 394 4.47 0.51 -7.46
C ALA A 394 4.08 -0.71 -8.32
N PRO A 395 3.48 -1.78 -7.77
CA PRO A 395 3.01 -2.91 -8.57
C PRO A 395 1.73 -2.58 -9.34
N ASP A 396 0.87 -1.71 -8.82
CA ASP A 396 -0.42 -1.33 -9.42
C ASP A 396 -0.84 0.12 -9.10
N LEU A 397 -0.36 0.69 -8.01
CA LEU A 397 -0.55 2.08 -7.58
C LEU A 397 0.78 2.59 -7.01
N TYR A 398 0.90 3.89 -6.84
CA TYR A 398 1.93 4.48 -6.01
C TYR A 398 1.54 4.37 -4.54
N MET A 399 2.18 3.46 -3.81
CA MET A 399 1.92 3.27 -2.38
C MET A 399 2.93 4.08 -1.55
N ASP A 400 2.46 4.59 -0.40
CA ASP A 400 3.32 5.21 0.61
C ASP A 400 4.37 4.24 1.13
N CYS A 401 3.92 3.04 1.47
CA CYS A 401 4.74 1.94 1.95
C CYS A 401 4.16 0.58 1.54
N PRO A 402 4.99 -0.45 1.35
CA PRO A 402 4.50 -1.78 0.99
C PRO A 402 4.07 -2.61 2.21
N SER A 403 4.32 -2.12 3.45
CA SER A 403 4.09 -2.83 4.72
C SER A 403 2.78 -2.44 5.39
N ARG A 404 2.77 -1.29 6.10
CA ARG A 404 1.70 -0.91 7.03
C ARG A 404 0.37 -0.63 6.34
N GLU A 405 0.37 0.22 5.32
CA GLU A 405 -0.86 0.78 4.72
C GLU A 405 -1.13 0.21 3.33
N ARG A 406 -0.11 0.14 2.47
CA ARG A 406 -0.22 -0.21 1.05
C ARG A 406 -1.23 0.68 0.33
N ALA A 407 -1.25 1.95 0.69
CA ALA A 407 -2.25 2.93 0.29
C ALA A 407 -1.74 3.84 -0.83
N GLY A 408 -2.62 4.20 -1.76
CA GLY A 408 -2.33 5.12 -2.86
C GLY A 408 -2.41 6.58 -2.41
N TRP A 409 -1.47 7.02 -1.55
CA TRP A 409 -1.45 8.38 -1.02
C TRP A 409 -1.12 9.43 -2.07
N LEU A 410 -1.93 10.49 -2.07
CA LEU A 410 -1.59 11.73 -2.76
C LEU A 410 -0.39 12.41 -2.07
N CYS A 411 0.35 13.22 -2.77
CA CYS A 411 1.64 13.78 -2.42
C CYS A 411 2.79 12.77 -2.53
N ASP A 412 2.70 11.58 -1.90
CA ASP A 412 3.65 10.48 -2.12
C ASP A 412 3.70 10.11 -3.60
N SER A 413 2.53 10.04 -4.25
CA SER A 413 2.39 9.79 -5.69
C SER A 413 3.12 10.82 -6.55
N PHE A 414 3.06 12.10 -6.20
CA PHE A 414 3.76 13.17 -6.92
C PHE A 414 5.28 12.91 -7.01
N PHE A 415 5.90 12.48 -5.91
CA PHE A 415 7.33 12.19 -5.87
C PHE A 415 7.66 10.88 -6.60
N THR A 416 6.81 9.86 -6.43
CA THR A 416 7.02 8.54 -7.05
C THR A 416 6.83 8.59 -8.57
N ALA A 417 5.85 9.33 -9.07
CA ALA A 417 5.58 9.51 -10.49
C ALA A 417 6.77 10.09 -11.28
N ARG A 418 7.59 10.90 -10.63
CA ARG A 418 8.75 11.55 -11.24
C ARG A 418 9.84 10.57 -11.69
N VAL A 419 9.89 9.38 -11.08
CA VAL A 419 10.94 8.38 -11.37
C VAL A 419 10.42 7.19 -12.18
N GLU A 420 9.10 7.05 -12.39
CA GLU A 420 8.55 5.88 -13.10
C GLU A 420 9.13 5.73 -14.49
N MET A 421 9.14 6.80 -15.30
CA MET A 421 9.68 6.75 -16.67
C MET A 421 11.14 6.32 -16.70
N ASP A 422 11.96 6.84 -15.78
CA ASP A 422 13.39 6.54 -15.72
C ASP A 422 13.64 5.08 -15.30
N LEU A 423 12.78 4.54 -14.44
CA LEU A 423 12.91 3.17 -13.92
C LEU A 423 12.23 2.10 -14.78
N THR A 424 11.18 2.45 -15.52
CA THR A 424 10.33 1.46 -16.22
C THR A 424 10.18 1.71 -17.71
N GLY A 425 10.54 2.90 -18.21
CA GLY A 425 10.35 3.31 -19.60
C GLY A 425 8.89 3.59 -20.00
N ASN A 426 7.97 3.70 -19.05
CA ASN A 426 6.54 3.96 -19.29
C ASN A 426 5.89 4.72 -18.12
N HIS A 427 4.57 5.00 -18.20
CA HIS A 427 3.75 5.68 -17.18
C HIS A 427 2.50 4.86 -16.82
N LEU A 428 2.56 3.54 -16.86
CA LEU A 428 1.37 2.70 -16.73
C LEU A 428 0.79 2.72 -15.31
N VAL A 429 1.64 2.87 -14.29
CA VAL A 429 1.19 2.98 -12.89
C VAL A 429 0.58 4.35 -12.65
N GLU A 430 1.19 5.42 -13.18
CA GLU A 430 0.62 6.78 -13.10
C GLU A 430 -0.75 6.87 -13.80
N ASP A 431 -0.87 6.30 -14.99
CA ASP A 431 -2.14 6.22 -15.73
C ASP A 431 -3.22 5.52 -14.90
N ASN A 432 -2.89 4.38 -14.29
CA ASN A 432 -3.81 3.62 -13.44
C ASN A 432 -4.19 4.41 -12.18
N PHE A 433 -3.23 5.07 -11.56
CA PHE A 433 -3.42 5.87 -10.36
C PHE A 433 -4.37 7.05 -10.61
N LEU A 434 -4.10 7.85 -11.64
CA LEU A 434 -4.92 9.01 -12.01
C LEU A 434 -6.32 8.60 -12.49
N GLU A 435 -6.44 7.50 -13.24
CA GLU A 435 -7.75 6.99 -13.69
C GLU A 435 -8.66 6.63 -12.51
N ASN A 436 -8.12 6.10 -11.41
CA ASN A 436 -8.94 5.79 -10.25
C ASN A 436 -9.61 7.04 -9.64
N TYR A 437 -8.97 8.20 -9.66
CA TYR A 437 -9.60 9.46 -9.24
C TYR A 437 -10.64 10.01 -10.24
N LEU A 438 -10.59 9.58 -11.49
CA LEU A 438 -11.55 9.97 -12.52
C LEU A 438 -12.87 9.20 -12.42
N LEU A 439 -12.78 7.88 -12.18
CA LEU A 439 -13.87 6.92 -12.34
C LEU A 439 -15.12 7.18 -11.48
N PRO A 440 -15.04 7.45 -10.15
CA PRO A 440 -16.22 7.71 -9.35
C PRO A 440 -16.88 9.05 -9.73
N GLU A 441 -18.19 9.13 -9.69
CA GLU A 441 -18.88 10.42 -9.84
C GLU A 441 -18.59 11.33 -8.64
N GLN A 442 -18.65 10.79 -7.44
CA GLN A 442 -18.37 11.48 -6.17
C GLN A 442 -17.70 10.54 -5.18
N PHE A 443 -17.11 11.11 -4.16
CA PHE A 443 -16.50 10.37 -3.07
C PHE A 443 -17.38 10.46 -1.82
N PRO A 444 -17.94 9.33 -1.34
CA PRO A 444 -18.74 9.30 -0.12
C PRO A 444 -17.97 9.86 1.08
N TYR A 445 -18.68 10.42 2.05
CA TYR A 445 -18.16 10.94 3.32
C TYR A 445 -17.25 12.18 3.20
N LEU A 446 -16.95 12.67 2.02
CA LEU A 446 -16.10 13.86 1.81
C LEU A 446 -16.96 15.08 1.43
N PRO A 447 -16.51 16.31 1.78
CA PRO A 447 -17.16 17.52 1.33
C PRO A 447 -17.17 17.62 -0.20
N GLU A 448 -18.22 18.25 -0.73
CA GLU A 448 -18.34 18.49 -2.18
C GLU A 448 -17.12 19.22 -2.74
N GLY A 449 -16.54 18.67 -3.79
CA GLY A 449 -15.34 19.15 -4.46
C GLY A 449 -14.04 18.58 -3.91
N MET A 450 -14.05 17.90 -2.74
CA MET A 450 -12.86 17.27 -2.18
C MET A 450 -12.66 15.86 -2.76
N ILE A 451 -11.41 15.41 -2.77
CA ILE A 451 -11.01 14.06 -3.16
C ILE A 451 -10.33 13.33 -1.99
N PRO A 452 -10.34 12.01 -1.95
CA PRO A 452 -9.68 11.22 -0.91
C PRO A 452 -8.18 11.52 -0.84
N MET A 453 -7.65 11.57 0.37
CA MET A 453 -6.21 11.73 0.62
C MET A 453 -5.38 10.55 0.12
N CYS A 454 -5.96 9.35 0.08
CA CYS A 454 -5.43 8.17 -0.61
C CYS A 454 -6.57 7.41 -1.29
N TYR A 455 -6.29 6.74 -2.43
CA TYR A 455 -7.33 6.07 -3.20
C TYR A 455 -6.73 4.99 -4.14
N PRO A 456 -7.41 3.85 -4.40
CA PRO A 456 -8.71 3.40 -3.87
C PRO A 456 -8.70 3.06 -2.39
N SER A 457 -9.63 3.61 -1.64
CA SER A 457 -9.74 3.44 -0.18
C SER A 457 -11.10 3.92 0.33
N ASP A 458 -11.41 3.65 1.59
CA ASP A 458 -12.64 4.08 2.25
C ASP A 458 -12.33 4.99 3.44
N HIS A 459 -13.06 6.08 3.55
CA HIS A 459 -12.90 7.08 4.60
C HIS A 459 -14.23 7.39 5.32
N PRO A 460 -14.87 6.39 5.98
CA PRO A 460 -16.17 6.60 6.62
C PRO A 460 -16.11 7.51 7.85
N ASP A 461 -14.91 7.83 8.34
CA ASP A 461 -14.67 8.84 9.37
C ASP A 461 -14.67 10.28 8.84
N GLY A 462 -14.75 10.47 7.52
CA GLY A 462 -14.77 11.77 6.86
C GLY A 462 -13.44 12.54 6.92
N VAL A 463 -12.34 11.90 7.30
CA VAL A 463 -11.01 12.52 7.35
C VAL A 463 -10.45 12.72 5.94
N TYR A 464 -9.91 13.90 5.67
CA TYR A 464 -9.21 14.24 4.44
C TYR A 464 -8.08 15.24 4.69
N ILE A 465 -7.10 15.27 3.80
CA ILE A 465 -5.99 16.22 3.82
C ILE A 465 -6.15 17.21 2.68
N ALA A 466 -6.53 18.44 3.00
CA ALA A 466 -6.80 19.48 2.00
C ALA A 466 -5.57 19.75 1.08
N ASN A 467 -4.37 19.78 1.66
CA ASN A 467 -3.13 20.00 0.93
C ASN A 467 -2.83 18.89 -0.10
N TRP A 468 -3.23 17.63 0.19
CA TRP A 468 -3.03 16.51 -0.72
C TRP A 468 -3.82 16.65 -2.03
N ALA A 469 -5.03 17.21 -1.95
CA ALA A 469 -5.80 17.55 -3.14
C ALA A 469 -5.12 18.63 -4.02
N LEU A 470 -4.35 19.52 -3.41
CA LEU A 470 -3.54 20.50 -4.17
C LEU A 470 -2.33 19.84 -4.84
N TRP A 471 -1.64 18.90 -4.15
CA TRP A 471 -0.56 18.12 -4.74
C TRP A 471 -1.03 17.29 -5.94
N PHE A 472 -2.25 16.72 -5.91
CA PHE A 472 -2.84 16.03 -7.05
C PHE A 472 -2.87 16.89 -8.32
N ILE A 473 -3.20 18.18 -8.21
CA ILE A 473 -3.22 19.08 -9.38
C ILE A 473 -1.80 19.36 -9.89
N LEU A 474 -0.81 19.41 -9.01
CA LEU A 474 0.59 19.55 -9.41
C LEU A 474 1.11 18.28 -10.09
N GLU A 475 0.74 17.10 -9.59
CA GLU A 475 1.04 15.82 -10.23
C GLU A 475 0.45 15.77 -11.64
N LEU A 476 -0.84 16.13 -11.80
CA LEU A 476 -1.49 16.19 -13.09
C LEU A 476 -0.81 17.17 -14.06
N TYR A 477 -0.29 18.29 -13.55
CA TYR A 477 0.46 19.24 -14.37
C TYR A 477 1.79 18.65 -14.85
N GLU A 478 2.53 17.96 -14.00
CA GLU A 478 3.77 17.28 -14.39
C GLU A 478 3.49 16.10 -15.32
N TYR A 479 2.41 15.35 -15.05
CA TYR A 479 1.94 14.27 -15.94
C TYR A 479 1.66 14.76 -17.36
N GLN A 480 1.13 15.98 -17.55
CA GLN A 480 0.98 16.57 -18.88
C GLN A 480 2.31 16.66 -19.64
N GLY A 481 3.41 16.95 -18.95
CA GLY A 481 4.75 16.96 -19.53
C GLY A 481 5.23 15.57 -19.95
N ARG A 482 4.91 14.56 -19.15
CA ARG A 482 5.27 13.15 -19.39
C ARG A 482 4.36 12.48 -20.43
N SER A 483 3.06 12.78 -20.42
CA SER A 483 2.03 12.20 -21.28
C SER A 483 1.14 13.27 -21.93
N PRO A 484 1.65 14.10 -22.87
CA PRO A 484 0.94 15.29 -23.37
C PRO A 484 -0.31 14.98 -24.18
N GLN A 485 -0.49 13.75 -24.64
CA GLN A 485 -1.65 13.32 -25.43
C GLN A 485 -2.66 12.52 -24.59
N SER A 486 -2.46 12.41 -23.27
CA SER A 486 -3.36 11.66 -22.40
C SER A 486 -4.77 12.25 -22.35
N SER A 487 -5.77 11.40 -22.52
CA SER A 487 -7.19 11.77 -22.35
C SER A 487 -7.57 12.02 -20.89
N LEU A 488 -6.76 11.62 -19.92
CA LEU A 488 -7.01 11.82 -18.48
C LEU A 488 -6.99 13.30 -18.12
N ILE A 489 -6.11 14.10 -18.73
CA ILE A 489 -5.98 15.53 -18.43
C ILE A 489 -7.30 16.29 -18.64
N PRO A 490 -7.90 16.29 -19.83
CA PRO A 490 -9.19 16.95 -20.02
C PRO A 490 -10.33 16.28 -19.24
N ALA A 491 -10.28 14.97 -19.01
CA ALA A 491 -11.31 14.24 -18.28
C ALA A 491 -11.33 14.60 -16.78
N LEU A 492 -10.16 14.82 -16.16
CA LEU A 492 -10.03 15.22 -14.76
C LEU A 492 -10.34 16.70 -14.48
N LYS A 493 -10.66 17.48 -15.51
CA LYS A 493 -10.93 18.93 -15.34
C LYS A 493 -11.97 19.23 -14.27
N ASN A 494 -13.06 18.48 -14.22
CA ASN A 494 -14.12 18.71 -13.24
C ASN A 494 -13.64 18.43 -11.81
N ARG A 495 -12.73 17.47 -11.61
CA ARG A 495 -12.08 17.23 -10.31
C ARG A 495 -11.25 18.42 -9.87
N VAL A 496 -10.42 18.92 -10.78
CA VAL A 496 -9.59 20.12 -10.53
C VAL A 496 -10.44 21.34 -10.22
N ASP A 497 -11.49 21.60 -11.02
CA ASP A 497 -12.40 22.71 -10.79
C ASP A 497 -13.13 22.57 -9.42
N GLY A 498 -13.52 21.34 -9.04
CA GLY A 498 -14.14 21.05 -7.74
C GLY A 498 -13.20 21.34 -6.56
N ILE A 499 -11.95 20.89 -6.61
CA ILE A 499 -10.93 21.15 -5.58
C ILE A 499 -10.70 22.66 -5.43
N LEU A 500 -10.50 23.37 -6.55
CA LEU A 500 -10.26 24.81 -6.51
C LEU A 500 -11.48 25.60 -6.01
N ALA A 501 -12.71 25.17 -6.36
CA ALA A 501 -13.93 25.74 -5.83
C ALA A 501 -14.11 25.48 -4.33
N PHE A 502 -13.70 24.30 -3.84
CA PHE A 502 -13.68 24.02 -2.41
C PHE A 502 -12.73 24.96 -1.68
N MET A 503 -11.48 25.07 -2.14
CA MET A 503 -10.46 25.94 -1.53
C MET A 503 -10.90 27.41 -1.51
N ALA A 504 -11.53 27.88 -2.58
CA ALA A 504 -11.97 29.28 -2.70
C ALA A 504 -12.98 29.70 -1.62
N ARG A 505 -13.67 28.77 -0.97
CA ARG A 505 -14.60 29.07 0.15
C ARG A 505 -13.88 29.52 1.41
N TYR A 506 -12.59 29.25 1.52
CA TYR A 506 -11.76 29.55 2.70
C TYR A 506 -10.77 30.67 2.44
N GLU A 507 -10.94 31.44 1.35
CA GLU A 507 -10.15 32.63 1.08
C GLU A 507 -10.64 33.81 1.93
N ASN A 508 -9.70 34.48 2.56
CA ASN A 508 -9.95 35.74 3.27
C ASN A 508 -9.94 36.95 2.32
N GLU A 509 -10.04 38.15 2.88
CA GLU A 509 -10.05 39.43 2.13
C GLU A 509 -8.82 39.69 1.25
N ASP A 510 -7.68 39.07 1.58
CA ASP A 510 -6.44 39.13 0.80
C ASP A 510 -6.36 38.02 -0.27
N GLY A 511 -7.30 37.10 -0.29
CA GLY A 511 -7.34 35.93 -1.17
C GLY A 511 -6.46 34.77 -0.68
N LEU A 512 -6.00 34.83 0.56
CA LEU A 512 -5.23 33.76 1.20
C LEU A 512 -6.18 32.76 1.87
N LEU A 513 -5.84 31.48 1.78
CA LEU A 513 -6.52 30.42 2.54
C LEU A 513 -6.31 30.65 4.02
N GLU A 514 -7.40 30.70 4.78
CA GLU A 514 -7.41 30.89 6.23
C GLU A 514 -8.33 29.86 6.89
N ASN A 515 -7.86 29.21 7.96
CA ASN A 515 -8.59 28.17 8.69
C ASN A 515 -9.16 27.07 7.77
N ILE A 516 -8.31 26.47 6.95
CA ILE A 516 -8.69 25.38 6.05
C ILE A 516 -9.23 24.22 6.89
N PRO A 517 -10.41 23.67 6.57
CA PRO A 517 -10.96 22.55 7.33
C PRO A 517 -10.27 21.22 6.96
N GLY A 518 -10.55 20.21 7.80
CA GLY A 518 -9.94 18.89 7.68
C GLY A 518 -8.54 18.87 8.32
N TRP A 519 -7.73 17.94 7.89
CA TRP A 519 -6.34 17.88 8.32
C TRP A 519 -5.47 18.69 7.36
N VAL A 520 -4.93 19.81 7.84
CA VAL A 520 -3.94 20.59 7.10
C VAL A 520 -2.57 19.99 7.38
N PHE A 521 -1.96 19.41 6.37
CA PHE A 521 -0.68 18.72 6.50
C PHE A 521 0.38 19.40 5.60
N VAL A 522 1.47 19.85 6.22
CA VAL A 522 2.62 20.43 5.52
C VAL A 522 3.75 19.42 5.43
N GLU A 523 4.15 18.85 6.55
CA GLU A 523 5.20 17.84 6.65
C GLU A 523 5.21 17.21 8.07
N TRP A 524 5.79 16.02 8.24
CA TRP A 524 6.03 15.38 9.54
C TRP A 524 7.11 16.09 10.36
N SER A 525 6.89 17.37 10.69
CA SER A 525 7.78 18.21 11.46
C SER A 525 7.01 19.27 12.26
N LYS A 526 7.69 20.22 12.90
CA LYS A 526 7.05 21.34 13.59
C LYS A 526 6.09 22.14 12.70
N ALA A 527 6.31 22.17 11.39
CA ALA A 527 5.43 22.85 10.43
C ALA A 527 3.98 22.38 10.51
N ASN A 528 3.74 21.13 10.93
CA ASN A 528 2.40 20.56 11.04
C ASN A 528 1.62 21.00 12.29
N GLU A 529 2.30 21.66 13.23
CA GLU A 529 1.69 22.28 14.40
C GLU A 529 1.37 23.78 14.18
N LEU A 530 1.81 24.36 13.05
CA LEU A 530 1.72 25.77 12.70
C LEU A 530 0.70 26.00 11.58
N THR A 531 -0.40 25.25 11.58
CA THR A 531 -1.38 25.22 10.48
C THR A 531 -2.63 26.08 10.73
N ASP A 532 -2.78 26.63 11.92
CA ASP A 532 -3.89 27.50 12.29
C ASP A 532 -3.82 28.88 11.60
N GLY A 533 -4.98 29.50 11.38
CA GLY A 533 -5.09 30.82 10.76
C GLY A 533 -4.72 30.79 9.28
N VAL A 534 -3.85 31.71 8.85
CA VAL A 534 -3.27 31.73 7.50
C VAL A 534 -1.96 30.95 7.54
N ASN A 535 -1.96 29.72 7.05
CA ASN A 535 -0.74 28.92 6.91
C ASN A 535 -0.08 29.25 5.55
N TYR A 536 1.09 29.85 5.58
CA TYR A 536 1.77 30.32 4.37
C TYR A 536 2.31 29.19 3.49
N PRO A 537 2.88 28.06 4.00
CA PRO A 537 3.23 26.92 3.15
C PRO A 537 2.03 26.40 2.34
N SER A 538 0.84 26.23 2.96
CA SER A 538 -0.38 25.84 2.24
C SER A 538 -0.78 26.85 1.17
N ASN A 539 -0.60 28.14 1.42
CA ASN A 539 -0.87 29.20 0.45
C ASN A 539 0.17 29.25 -0.68
N MET A 540 1.43 28.93 -0.43
CA MET A 540 2.46 28.75 -1.46
C MET A 540 2.10 27.61 -2.40
N LEU A 541 1.69 26.46 -1.84
CA LEU A 541 1.18 25.31 -2.58
C LEU A 541 -0.08 25.68 -3.38
N TYR A 542 -1.05 26.38 -2.79
CA TYR A 542 -2.27 26.82 -3.46
C TYR A 542 -1.98 27.75 -4.64
N SER A 543 -1.07 28.72 -4.47
CA SER A 543 -0.63 29.58 -5.57
C SER A 543 -0.03 28.78 -6.72
N ALA A 544 0.88 27.84 -6.44
CA ALA A 544 1.47 26.96 -7.44
C ALA A 544 0.43 26.13 -8.17
N THR A 545 -0.54 25.60 -7.42
CA THR A 545 -1.65 24.81 -7.94
C THR A 545 -2.54 25.62 -8.91
N LEU A 546 -2.86 26.87 -8.56
CA LEU A 546 -3.61 27.76 -9.45
C LEU A 546 -2.84 28.05 -10.76
N LEU A 547 -1.53 28.25 -10.68
CA LEU A 547 -0.68 28.46 -11.85
C LEU A 547 -0.61 27.18 -12.72
N ALA A 548 -0.51 26.01 -12.11
CA ALA A 548 -0.57 24.72 -12.79
C ALA A 548 -1.92 24.53 -13.51
N ALA A 549 -3.03 24.72 -12.81
CA ALA A 549 -4.38 24.62 -13.38
C ALA A 549 -4.62 25.62 -14.51
N SER A 550 -4.06 26.82 -14.40
CA SER A 550 -4.10 27.81 -15.48
C SER A 550 -3.42 27.31 -16.76
N ARG A 551 -2.26 26.66 -16.63
CA ARG A 551 -1.54 26.08 -17.78
C ARG A 551 -2.25 24.86 -18.35
N LEU A 552 -2.74 23.95 -17.49
CA LEU A 552 -3.49 22.75 -17.89
C LEU A 552 -4.74 23.11 -18.73
N TYR A 553 -5.52 24.09 -18.28
CA TYR A 553 -6.85 24.38 -18.83
C TYR A 553 -6.98 25.76 -19.47
N LYS A 554 -5.87 26.49 -19.67
CA LYS A 554 -5.81 27.81 -20.31
C LYS A 554 -6.76 28.85 -19.67
N LYS A 555 -6.79 28.89 -18.31
CA LYS A 555 -7.64 29.79 -17.52
C LYS A 555 -6.79 30.95 -16.94
N GLU A 556 -6.84 32.11 -17.57
CA GLU A 556 -6.05 33.29 -17.16
C GLU A 556 -6.45 33.80 -15.77
N GLU A 557 -7.70 33.62 -15.36
CA GLU A 557 -8.19 33.98 -14.02
C GLU A 557 -7.39 33.27 -12.91
N TYR A 558 -7.08 31.96 -13.07
CA TYR A 558 -6.27 31.22 -12.12
C TYR A 558 -4.84 31.75 -12.06
N ARG A 559 -4.28 32.11 -13.22
CA ARG A 559 -2.95 32.73 -13.27
C ARG A 559 -2.88 34.02 -12.49
N GLN A 560 -3.82 34.95 -12.74
CA GLN A 560 -3.87 36.24 -12.06
C GLN A 560 -4.05 36.07 -10.55
N LYS A 561 -4.90 35.14 -10.14
CA LYS A 561 -5.14 34.82 -8.73
C LYS A 561 -3.89 34.26 -8.07
N GLY A 562 -3.24 33.25 -8.67
CA GLY A 562 -2.02 32.67 -8.14
C GLY A 562 -0.90 33.68 -7.96
N LEU A 563 -0.70 34.61 -8.92
CA LEU A 563 0.30 35.66 -8.81
C LEU A 563 -0.03 36.66 -7.68
N ARG A 564 -1.31 37.03 -7.51
CA ARG A 564 -1.71 37.91 -6.39
C ARG A 564 -1.42 37.25 -5.03
N ILE A 565 -1.74 35.97 -4.88
CA ILE A 565 -1.44 35.19 -3.66
C ILE A 565 0.06 35.21 -3.35
N ARG A 566 0.92 34.98 -4.35
CA ARG A 566 2.38 35.08 -4.17
C ARG A 566 2.83 36.44 -3.64
N CYS A 567 2.31 37.53 -4.21
CA CYS A 567 2.63 38.86 -3.73
C CYS A 567 2.20 39.03 -2.26
N LYS A 568 0.99 38.58 -1.91
CA LYS A 568 0.49 38.68 -0.54
C LYS A 568 1.32 37.85 0.46
N ILE A 569 1.75 36.66 0.08
CA ILE A 569 2.65 35.86 0.92
C ILE A 569 3.98 36.59 1.15
N ARG A 570 4.58 37.14 0.10
CA ARG A 570 5.82 37.91 0.22
C ARG A 570 5.69 39.12 1.17
N GLU A 571 4.56 39.82 1.08
CA GLU A 571 4.28 41.01 1.94
C GLU A 571 4.05 40.60 3.40
N GLN A 572 3.38 39.49 3.66
CA GLN A 572 2.90 39.13 4.99
C GLN A 572 3.80 38.15 5.74
N SER A 573 4.39 37.17 5.03
CA SER A 573 5.15 36.10 5.66
C SER A 573 6.63 36.49 5.85
N PHE A 574 7.26 37.18 4.90
CA PHE A 574 8.69 37.50 4.97
C PHE A 574 8.99 38.56 6.03
N ASP A 575 9.89 38.27 6.98
CA ASP A 575 10.24 39.14 8.09
C ASP A 575 11.50 40.01 7.83
N GLY A 576 12.11 39.85 6.66
CA GLY A 576 13.40 40.45 6.28
C GLY A 576 14.56 39.45 6.28
N GLN A 577 14.37 38.27 6.89
CA GLN A 577 15.34 37.16 6.91
C GLN A 577 14.75 35.83 6.51
N TRP A 578 13.51 35.55 6.94
CA TRP A 578 12.84 34.26 6.82
C TRP A 578 11.35 34.40 6.42
N PHE A 579 10.81 33.42 5.74
CA PHE A 579 9.38 33.28 5.61
C PHE A 579 8.84 32.61 6.88
N CYS A 580 7.93 33.29 7.57
CA CYS A 580 7.22 32.74 8.74
C CYS A 580 6.11 31.79 8.29
N ASP A 581 5.82 30.77 9.10
CA ASP A 581 4.88 29.71 8.72
C ASP A 581 3.43 30.15 8.74
N HIS A 582 3.02 31.05 9.68
CA HIS A 582 1.61 31.40 9.82
C HIS A 582 1.35 32.81 10.37
N ALA A 583 0.11 33.25 10.19
CA ALA A 583 -0.45 34.43 10.85
C ALA A 583 -1.78 34.10 11.50
N LEU A 584 -2.02 34.68 12.67
CA LEU A 584 -3.26 34.51 13.46
C LEU A 584 -4.00 35.83 13.56
N ARG A 585 -5.33 35.78 13.72
CA ARG A 585 -6.13 36.99 13.96
C ARG A 585 -6.09 37.42 15.42
N ALA A 586 -5.68 38.67 15.63
CA ALA A 586 -5.80 39.36 16.91
C ALA A 586 -6.60 40.65 16.68
N ASP A 587 -7.66 40.86 17.43
CA ASP A 587 -8.58 42.01 17.29
C ASP A 587 -9.06 42.25 15.83
N GLY A 588 -9.33 41.15 15.09
CA GLY A 588 -9.77 41.18 13.69
C GLY A 588 -8.66 41.43 12.66
N ARG A 589 -7.44 41.66 13.06
CA ARG A 589 -6.28 41.88 12.18
C ARG A 589 -5.40 40.64 12.12
N LEU A 590 -4.86 40.33 10.95
CA LEU A 590 -3.83 39.27 10.79
C LEU A 590 -2.52 39.76 11.42
N VAL A 591 -1.98 38.96 12.33
CA VAL A 591 -0.69 39.20 12.99
C VAL A 591 0.23 38.02 12.66
N ARG A 592 1.30 38.32 11.91
CA ARG A 592 2.35 37.35 11.61
C ARG A 592 2.95 36.82 12.91
N GLN A 593 3.06 35.51 13.04
CA GLN A 593 3.79 34.87 14.11
C GLN A 593 5.29 34.79 13.74
N SER A 594 6.13 34.58 14.73
CA SER A 594 7.61 34.56 14.52
C SER A 594 8.13 33.17 14.18
N ASP A 595 7.28 32.14 14.24
CA ASP A 595 7.69 30.77 13.94
C ASP A 595 8.06 30.62 12.47
N ALA A 596 9.24 30.02 12.24
CA ALA A 596 9.73 29.70 10.91
C ALA A 596 10.32 28.28 10.88
N THR A 597 9.98 27.54 9.82
CA THR A 597 10.49 26.20 9.60
C THR A 597 11.35 26.13 8.35
N GLU A 598 12.25 25.14 8.28
CA GLU A 598 13.01 24.86 7.05
C GLU A 598 12.08 24.59 5.87
N VAL A 599 11.03 23.78 6.10
CA VAL A 599 10.12 23.40 5.02
C VAL A 599 9.37 24.60 4.45
N CYS A 600 9.03 25.60 5.26
CA CYS A 600 8.44 26.84 4.77
C CYS A 600 9.39 27.56 3.77
N GLN A 601 10.69 27.62 4.08
CA GLN A 601 11.68 28.22 3.17
C GLN A 601 11.78 27.40 1.86
N TYR A 602 11.82 26.06 1.96
CA TYR A 602 11.86 25.18 0.79
C TYR A 602 10.61 25.32 -0.08
N TYR A 603 9.42 25.42 0.53
CA TYR A 603 8.16 25.69 -0.18
C TYR A 603 8.22 27.04 -0.92
N ALA A 604 8.77 28.09 -0.28
CA ALA A 604 8.87 29.41 -0.90
C ALA A 604 9.63 29.36 -2.24
N PHE A 605 10.78 28.72 -2.27
CA PHE A 605 11.58 28.61 -3.50
C PHE A 605 11.03 27.54 -4.47
N PHE A 606 10.62 26.40 -3.98
CA PHE A 606 10.14 25.32 -4.84
C PHE A 606 8.89 25.73 -5.62
N PHE A 607 7.95 26.41 -4.96
CA PHE A 607 6.71 26.89 -5.58
C PHE A 607 6.84 28.29 -6.22
N GLY A 608 8.02 28.88 -6.25
CA GLY A 608 8.29 30.16 -6.89
C GLY A 608 7.63 31.34 -6.18
N THR A 609 7.32 31.25 -4.89
CA THR A 609 7.00 32.42 -4.06
C THR A 609 8.24 33.29 -3.87
N ALA A 610 9.42 32.68 -3.72
CA ALA A 610 10.71 33.33 -3.72
C ALA A 610 11.54 32.89 -4.93
N GLU A 611 12.30 33.78 -5.48
CA GLU A 611 13.30 33.52 -6.53
C GLU A 611 14.69 33.86 -6.00
N GLN A 612 15.73 33.21 -6.51
CA GLN A 612 17.10 33.43 -6.05
C GLN A 612 17.53 34.89 -6.20
N GLU A 613 17.12 35.53 -7.28
CA GLU A 613 17.45 36.91 -7.62
C GLU A 613 16.85 37.92 -6.64
N ASP A 614 15.63 37.64 -6.14
CA ASP A 614 14.92 38.52 -5.21
C ASP A 614 15.32 38.27 -3.75
N TYR A 615 15.77 37.06 -3.42
CA TYR A 615 16.11 36.60 -2.05
C TYR A 615 17.50 35.93 -1.99
N PRO A 616 18.58 36.55 -2.50
CA PRO A 616 19.88 35.88 -2.64
C PRO A 616 20.50 35.46 -1.30
N ASP A 617 20.33 36.26 -0.25
CA ASP A 617 20.89 35.96 1.07
C ASP A 617 20.21 34.75 1.71
N LEU A 618 18.88 34.66 1.59
CA LEU A 618 18.12 33.50 2.09
C LEU A 618 18.48 32.26 1.29
N PHE A 619 18.52 32.37 -0.03
CA PHE A 619 18.85 31.22 -0.90
C PHE A 619 20.24 30.66 -0.58
N ASN A 620 21.25 31.54 -0.45
CA ASN A 620 22.62 31.12 -0.10
C ASN A 620 22.69 30.45 1.27
N ARG A 621 21.94 30.94 2.30
CA ARG A 621 21.86 30.28 3.59
C ARG A 621 21.26 28.86 3.46
N LEU A 622 20.21 28.67 2.67
CA LEU A 622 19.63 27.35 2.45
C LEU A 622 20.60 26.38 1.78
N LEU A 623 21.46 26.87 0.90
CA LEU A 623 22.49 26.03 0.27
C LEU A 623 23.63 25.67 1.22
N GLU A 624 24.15 26.65 2.01
CA GLU A 624 25.41 26.52 2.72
C GLU A 624 25.26 26.10 4.19
N ASP A 625 24.24 26.62 4.87
CA ASP A 625 24.07 26.45 6.31
C ASP A 625 23.10 25.30 6.67
N PHE A 626 22.16 25.00 5.77
CA PHE A 626 21.13 23.99 6.01
C PHE A 626 21.60 22.60 5.57
N GLY A 627 20.97 21.57 6.09
CA GLY A 627 21.31 20.18 5.82
C GLY A 627 21.20 19.30 7.06
N PRO A 628 21.51 18.03 6.96
CA PRO A 628 21.25 17.05 8.04
C PRO A 628 22.06 17.34 9.32
N ASP A 629 23.17 18.00 9.24
CA ASP A 629 24.05 18.37 10.36
C ASP A 629 23.80 19.79 10.92
N ARG A 630 22.90 20.57 10.35
CA ARG A 630 22.61 21.96 10.75
C ARG A 630 22.35 22.08 12.25
N THR A 631 21.47 21.24 12.78
CA THR A 631 21.10 21.26 14.21
C THR A 631 22.30 20.91 15.08
N ALA A 632 23.08 19.91 14.70
CA ALA A 632 24.30 19.52 15.43
C ALA A 632 25.38 20.63 15.40
N ARG A 633 25.43 21.42 14.34
CA ARG A 633 26.32 22.61 14.20
C ARG A 633 25.79 23.83 14.94
N GLY A 634 24.57 23.81 15.49
CA GLY A 634 23.95 24.95 16.18
C GLY A 634 23.62 26.14 15.26
N LEU A 635 23.47 25.91 13.95
CA LEU A 635 23.18 26.98 12.98
C LEU A 635 21.69 27.28 12.93
N HIS A 636 21.33 28.56 12.97
CA HIS A 636 19.94 29.03 12.91
C HIS A 636 19.00 28.31 13.87
N PRO A 637 19.27 28.29 15.18
CA PRO A 637 18.51 27.50 16.17
C PRO A 637 17.04 27.93 16.26
N GLN A 638 16.68 29.13 15.79
CA GLN A 638 15.32 29.64 15.74
C GLN A 638 14.48 29.02 14.60
N ILE A 639 15.11 28.32 13.65
CA ILE A 639 14.43 27.70 12.51
C ILE A 639 14.22 26.22 12.81
N TRP A 640 12.98 25.77 12.85
CA TRP A 640 12.63 24.38 13.11
C TRP A 640 13.07 23.47 11.94
N PRO A 641 13.69 22.32 12.22
CA PRO A 641 14.21 21.44 11.17
C PRO A 641 13.10 20.79 10.33
N ALA A 642 13.45 20.50 9.07
CA ALA A 642 12.62 19.70 8.19
C ALA A 642 12.76 18.21 8.47
N ASN A 643 11.80 17.42 7.96
CA ASN A 643 11.84 15.96 7.93
C ASN A 643 12.33 15.45 6.57
N ALA A 644 12.61 14.16 6.50
CA ALA A 644 13.08 13.48 5.29
C ALA A 644 12.02 13.41 4.18
N PHE A 645 10.74 13.37 4.52
CA PHE A 645 9.67 13.09 3.55
C PHE A 645 9.52 14.22 2.51
N ILE A 646 9.12 15.41 2.89
CA ILE A 646 8.92 16.53 1.95
C ILE A 646 10.11 17.49 1.95
N GLY A 647 10.44 18.07 3.10
CA GLY A 647 11.39 19.15 3.19
C GLY A 647 12.77 18.80 2.66
N ASN A 648 13.34 17.66 3.05
CA ASN A 648 14.65 17.25 2.54
C ASN A 648 14.63 16.88 1.05
N TYR A 649 13.50 16.32 0.53
CA TYR A 649 13.36 16.13 -0.91
C TYR A 649 13.39 17.47 -1.65
N LEU A 650 12.63 18.46 -1.20
CA LEU A 650 12.59 19.79 -1.80
C LEU A 650 13.96 20.47 -1.72
N ARG A 651 14.70 20.27 -0.62
CA ARG A 651 16.08 20.75 -0.50
C ARG A 651 16.98 20.13 -1.57
N MET A 652 16.93 18.82 -1.77
CA MET A 652 17.73 18.15 -2.83
C MET A 652 17.39 18.70 -4.22
N GLU A 653 16.12 18.95 -4.49
CA GLU A 653 15.67 19.56 -5.74
C GLU A 653 16.26 20.98 -5.93
N LEU A 654 16.25 21.81 -4.88
CA LEU A 654 16.84 23.15 -4.92
C LEU A 654 18.35 23.12 -5.12
N LEU A 655 19.06 22.20 -4.44
CA LEU A 655 20.51 21.99 -4.63
C LEU A 655 20.82 21.56 -6.07
N SER A 656 20.03 20.63 -6.62
CA SER A 656 20.18 20.18 -8.01
C SER A 656 20.00 21.35 -9.00
N ARG A 657 18.93 22.14 -8.83
CA ARG A 657 18.69 23.34 -9.67
C ARG A 657 19.80 24.39 -9.55
N ALA A 658 20.38 24.51 -8.38
CA ALA A 658 21.51 25.44 -8.12
C ALA A 658 22.86 24.88 -8.61
N GLY A 659 22.91 23.70 -9.20
CA GLY A 659 24.16 23.07 -9.65
C GLY A 659 25.09 22.66 -8.51
N ARG A 660 24.53 22.29 -7.36
CA ARG A 660 25.23 21.86 -6.12
C ARG A 660 25.01 20.40 -5.75
N PRO A 661 25.21 19.44 -6.70
CA PRO A 661 24.87 18.04 -6.45
C PRO A 661 25.76 17.36 -5.38
N ALA A 662 26.88 17.97 -5.00
CA ALA A 662 27.78 17.43 -3.97
C ALA A 662 27.37 17.81 -2.52
N GLN A 663 26.42 18.72 -2.36
CA GLN A 663 25.89 19.18 -1.07
C GLN A 663 24.58 18.45 -0.70
#